data_525e9ae0fa758c5c923dbf18b9915237
#
_entry.id   525e9ae0fa758c5c923dbf18b9915237
#
_cell.length_a   1.000
_cell.length_b   1.000
_cell.length_c   1.000
_cell.angle_alpha   90.00
_cell.angle_beta   90.00
_cell.angle_gamma   90.00
#
_symmetry.space_group_name_H-M   'P 1'
#
loop_
_entity.id
_entity.type
_entity.pdbx_description
1 polymer ?
#
loop_
_entity_poly.entity_id
_entity_poly.type
_entity_poly.pdbx_seq_one_letter_code
_entity_poly.pdbx_strand_id
1 'polypeptide(L)'
;MPLITTAVVCYCAGLLAGFAGHALTIVVIVIAALIVSIVRQDLRLAALGAIVASGALIAAADGDRERQCRGSAAGAAEWVAVLDAAAAPGAFVPATVHARGCTVRASIAIEHGVAPAGARATVRGEGVASKHGIRIQHASVRRATGGSRLVAWRDGVGRRIDATFRGDAPLVRALVINDTRSLDPAVRDRFAASGIIHMLAISGLHVAIIAAMLEVIFVALRLPLAAALVATVVVTAFYVALIGAPPAAVRSGAMLGVVSASRLLQRPTSPWASLAIGAAVPLGSARTVLDVGWQLSVLGIASLIAGAHLTRRWIAPRWDGWRARLAAGALTSVVACIVTGPIVAWTFGRVSLIAPLANLAAAPVIAVLQPTLFLATLFAPLPAIGRFLADAAHPMLVAFDGVASLGAGVPYAAITVAPTAVGVVCAGLASLALLVACVSRYPMRPLIASLAVLGCSVWLPLAPAAAHDVEMHMIDVGQGDAIAFRTPHNHWLLFDAGRSWLGGDEGRSTVIPYLRRRGGNVSVFVLSHPHSDHAGGAASVMRALHPERYWDGAYVGTSETYRESLTAARDAGVRWHRARPGDSLVVDGVAVTVLAPDSAWISQLDAPNEASVVAFVRYGAVRFLLMGDAERGEEQWLLEHTDSLRADVLKVGHHGSSTSSTIAFLDAVTPRLALVSVGAGNSYGHPSANVMLALAERRALVLRTDREGTIVVHTDGSSIEVEEEGDRWALSTRH
;
A
#
# COMPACT_ATOMS: atom_id res chain seq x y z
N MET A 1 29.97 -15.34 -8.32
CA MET A 1 28.56 -15.76 -8.19
C MET A 1 28.31 -17.01 -9.03
N PRO A 2 27.45 -17.94 -8.61
CA PRO A 2 27.02 -19.06 -9.46
C PRO A 2 26.34 -18.56 -10.74
N LEU A 3 26.52 -19.26 -11.86
CA LEU A 3 25.92 -18.87 -13.15
C LEU A 3 24.39 -18.75 -13.09
N ILE A 4 23.72 -19.63 -12.33
CA ILE A 4 22.28 -19.60 -12.12
C ILE A 4 21.82 -18.28 -11.45
N THR A 5 22.60 -17.75 -10.51
CA THR A 5 22.29 -16.46 -9.87
C THR A 5 22.33 -15.33 -10.87
N THR A 6 23.35 -15.29 -11.72
CA THR A 6 23.46 -14.29 -12.78
C THR A 6 22.31 -14.41 -13.78
N ALA A 7 21.96 -15.63 -14.18
CA ALA A 7 20.84 -15.88 -15.10
C ALA A 7 19.51 -15.37 -14.55
N VAL A 8 19.21 -15.65 -13.27
CA VAL A 8 17.97 -15.20 -12.63
C VAL A 8 17.93 -13.68 -12.50
N VAL A 9 19.04 -13.03 -12.14
CA VAL A 9 19.14 -11.55 -12.10
C VAL A 9 18.89 -10.96 -13.49
N CYS A 10 19.50 -11.51 -14.54
CA CYS A 10 19.26 -11.08 -15.92
C CYS A 10 17.81 -11.25 -16.35
N TYR A 11 17.18 -12.38 -15.99
CA TYR A 11 15.78 -12.63 -16.28
C TYR A 11 14.87 -11.61 -15.60
N CYS A 12 15.11 -11.34 -14.31
CA CYS A 12 14.35 -10.32 -13.55
C CYS A 12 14.53 -8.91 -14.15
N ALA A 13 15.74 -8.55 -14.55
CA ALA A 13 15.99 -7.27 -15.21
C ALA A 13 15.22 -7.16 -16.54
N GLY A 14 15.18 -8.24 -17.33
CA GLY A 14 14.37 -8.31 -18.54
C GLY A 14 12.87 -8.13 -18.25
N LEU A 15 12.32 -8.86 -17.27
CA LEU A 15 10.94 -8.74 -16.87
C LEU A 15 10.57 -7.30 -16.46
N LEU A 16 11.38 -6.66 -15.61
CA LEU A 16 11.15 -5.29 -15.15
C LEU A 16 11.16 -4.29 -16.32
N ALA A 17 12.13 -4.43 -17.24
CA ALA A 17 12.21 -3.57 -18.41
C ALA A 17 11.02 -3.79 -19.38
N GLY A 18 10.55 -5.02 -19.52
CA GLY A 18 9.38 -5.34 -20.32
C GLY A 18 8.09 -4.71 -19.77
N PHE A 19 7.86 -4.82 -18.47
CA PHE A 19 6.71 -4.17 -17.81
C PHE A 19 6.80 -2.64 -17.80
N ALA A 20 8.02 -2.07 -17.86
CA ALA A 20 8.25 -0.63 -18.02
C ALA A 20 8.05 -0.12 -19.46
N GLY A 21 7.65 -0.96 -20.41
CA GLY A 21 7.42 -0.58 -21.81
C GLY A 21 8.69 -0.54 -22.68
N HIS A 22 9.84 -0.95 -22.17
CA HIS A 22 11.14 -0.90 -22.87
C HIS A 22 11.52 -2.22 -23.57
N ALA A 23 10.56 -3.13 -23.83
CA ALA A 23 10.84 -4.45 -24.39
C ALA A 23 11.57 -4.37 -25.74
N LEU A 24 11.11 -3.51 -26.66
CA LEU A 24 11.72 -3.35 -27.97
C LEU A 24 13.16 -2.80 -27.89
N THR A 25 13.39 -1.79 -27.05
CA THR A 25 14.71 -1.20 -26.82
C THR A 25 15.69 -2.24 -26.27
N ILE A 26 15.24 -3.06 -25.31
CA ILE A 26 16.05 -4.16 -24.75
C ILE A 26 16.38 -5.19 -25.83
N VAL A 27 15.42 -5.59 -26.66
CA VAL A 27 15.68 -6.55 -27.75
C VAL A 27 16.73 -6.02 -28.72
N VAL A 28 16.65 -4.74 -29.11
CA VAL A 28 17.64 -4.11 -30.00
C VAL A 28 19.05 -4.10 -29.34
N ILE A 29 19.14 -3.72 -28.07
CA ILE A 29 20.43 -3.73 -27.33
C ILE A 29 21.00 -5.16 -27.25
N VAL A 30 20.15 -6.14 -26.99
CA VAL A 30 20.55 -7.56 -26.90
C VAL A 30 21.01 -8.09 -28.26
N ILE A 31 20.35 -7.74 -29.36
CA ILE A 31 20.80 -8.10 -30.70
C ILE A 31 22.19 -7.53 -30.99
N ALA A 32 22.43 -6.25 -30.64
CA ALA A 32 23.74 -5.64 -30.78
C ALA A 32 24.80 -6.36 -29.91
N ALA A 33 24.46 -6.69 -28.65
CA ALA A 33 25.33 -7.44 -27.75
C ALA A 33 25.61 -8.87 -28.26
N LEU A 34 24.63 -9.53 -28.90
CA LEU A 34 24.78 -10.84 -29.52
C LEU A 34 25.76 -10.79 -30.68
N ILE A 35 25.69 -9.77 -31.53
CA ILE A 35 26.63 -9.57 -32.64
C ILE A 35 28.07 -9.42 -32.07
N VAL A 36 28.25 -8.59 -31.05
CA VAL A 36 29.56 -8.41 -30.37
C VAL A 36 30.04 -9.71 -29.74
N SER A 37 29.13 -10.49 -29.13
CA SER A 37 29.42 -11.77 -28.51
C SER A 37 29.89 -12.83 -29.52
N ILE A 38 29.26 -12.88 -30.70
CA ILE A 38 29.66 -13.76 -31.81
C ILE A 38 31.07 -13.37 -32.27
N VAL A 39 31.34 -12.06 -32.48
CA VAL A 39 32.67 -11.55 -32.86
C VAL A 39 33.76 -11.89 -31.84
N ARG A 40 33.40 -11.82 -30.54
CA ARG A 40 34.31 -12.13 -29.43
C ARG A 40 34.33 -13.61 -29.04
N GLN A 41 33.54 -14.44 -29.66
CA GLN A 41 33.35 -15.87 -29.34
C GLN A 41 32.99 -16.12 -27.85
N ASP A 42 32.27 -15.20 -27.22
CA ASP A 42 31.82 -15.32 -25.81
C ASP A 42 30.36 -15.75 -25.72
N LEU A 43 30.13 -17.05 -25.78
CA LEU A 43 28.79 -17.65 -25.69
C LEU A 43 28.04 -17.33 -24.37
N ARG A 44 28.76 -16.94 -23.32
CA ARG A 44 28.13 -16.60 -22.02
C ARG A 44 27.38 -15.28 -22.14
N LEU A 45 27.99 -14.26 -22.74
CA LEU A 45 27.33 -12.97 -22.96
C LEU A 45 26.10 -13.13 -23.86
N ALA A 46 26.20 -13.95 -24.90
CA ALA A 46 25.07 -14.28 -25.78
C ALA A 46 23.90 -14.91 -25.00
N ALA A 47 24.19 -15.92 -24.16
CA ALA A 47 23.19 -16.61 -23.36
C ALA A 47 22.49 -15.67 -22.34
N LEU A 48 23.27 -14.82 -21.64
CA LEU A 48 22.72 -13.85 -20.70
C LEU A 48 21.85 -12.79 -21.38
N GLY A 49 22.28 -12.30 -22.55
CA GLY A 49 21.50 -11.40 -23.37
C GLY A 49 20.15 -12.02 -23.82
N ALA A 50 20.19 -13.27 -24.28
CA ALA A 50 18.96 -14.00 -24.66
C ALA A 50 17.99 -14.15 -23.46
N ILE A 51 18.52 -14.38 -22.25
CA ILE A 51 17.69 -14.46 -21.03
C ILE A 51 17.04 -13.11 -20.73
N VAL A 52 17.75 -11.99 -20.82
CA VAL A 52 17.18 -10.64 -20.64
C VAL A 52 16.08 -10.37 -21.66
N ALA A 53 16.36 -10.64 -22.95
CA ALA A 53 15.38 -10.44 -24.01
C ALA A 53 14.11 -11.30 -23.83
N SER A 54 14.28 -12.57 -23.46
CA SER A 54 13.14 -13.47 -23.18
C SER A 54 12.26 -12.94 -22.04
N GLY A 55 12.87 -12.47 -20.94
CA GLY A 55 12.15 -11.83 -19.84
C GLY A 55 11.37 -10.60 -20.30
N ALA A 56 11.98 -9.72 -21.10
CA ALA A 56 11.32 -8.50 -21.58
C ALA A 56 10.12 -8.81 -22.49
N LEU A 57 10.25 -9.77 -23.41
CA LEU A 57 9.17 -10.18 -24.31
C LEU A 57 8.02 -10.87 -23.56
N ILE A 58 8.34 -11.74 -22.59
CA ILE A 58 7.33 -12.40 -21.75
C ILE A 58 6.54 -11.36 -20.96
N ALA A 59 7.21 -10.40 -20.35
CA ALA A 59 6.57 -9.34 -19.57
C ALA A 59 5.66 -8.45 -20.43
N ALA A 60 6.11 -8.06 -21.62
CA ALA A 60 5.31 -7.28 -22.56
C ALA A 60 4.04 -8.03 -22.97
N ALA A 61 4.18 -9.30 -23.38
CA ALA A 61 3.06 -10.15 -23.77
C ALA A 61 2.06 -10.40 -22.61
N ASP A 62 2.56 -10.60 -21.39
CA ASP A 62 1.73 -10.78 -20.20
C ASP A 62 0.98 -9.49 -19.84
N GLY A 63 1.64 -8.33 -19.95
CA GLY A 63 1.04 -7.03 -19.73
C GLY A 63 -0.12 -6.74 -20.70
N ASP A 64 0.05 -7.04 -21.99
CA ASP A 64 -0.98 -6.86 -23.00
C ASP A 64 -2.18 -7.77 -22.77
N ARG A 65 -1.92 -9.06 -22.54
CA ARG A 65 -2.96 -10.04 -22.24
C ARG A 65 -3.80 -9.62 -21.03
N GLU A 66 -3.18 -9.13 -19.98
CA GLU A 66 -3.92 -8.75 -18.79
C GLU A 66 -4.73 -7.47 -18.99
N ARG A 67 -4.21 -6.46 -19.72
CA ARG A 67 -5.00 -5.27 -20.06
C ARG A 67 -6.26 -5.65 -20.83
N GLN A 68 -6.14 -6.50 -21.85
CA GLN A 68 -7.27 -7.02 -22.60
C GLN A 68 -8.24 -7.84 -21.73
N CYS A 69 -7.66 -8.69 -20.85
CA CYS A 69 -8.44 -9.55 -19.95
C CYS A 69 -9.21 -8.74 -18.92
N ARG A 70 -8.60 -7.72 -18.33
CA ARG A 70 -9.28 -6.81 -17.37
C ARG A 70 -10.44 -6.06 -18.02
N GLY A 71 -10.21 -5.47 -19.17
CA GLY A 71 -11.27 -4.78 -19.91
C GLY A 71 -12.43 -5.70 -20.29
N SER A 72 -12.13 -6.90 -20.79
CA SER A 72 -13.14 -7.91 -21.13
C SER A 72 -13.91 -8.40 -19.90
N ALA A 73 -13.22 -8.65 -18.79
CA ALA A 73 -13.84 -9.12 -17.56
C ALA A 73 -14.67 -8.02 -16.87
N ALA A 74 -14.20 -6.78 -16.86
CA ALA A 74 -14.95 -5.64 -16.31
C ALA A 74 -16.27 -5.41 -17.06
N GLY A 75 -16.30 -5.58 -18.39
CA GLY A 75 -17.52 -5.44 -19.18
C GLY A 75 -18.47 -6.66 -19.13
N ALA A 76 -18.25 -7.64 -18.26
CA ALA A 76 -19.18 -8.74 -18.06
C ALA A 76 -20.29 -8.33 -17.09
N ALA A 77 -21.48 -8.90 -17.24
CA ALA A 77 -22.59 -8.72 -16.30
C ALA A 77 -22.64 -9.81 -15.21
N GLU A 78 -21.88 -10.88 -15.40
CA GLU A 78 -21.86 -12.05 -14.52
C GLU A 78 -20.48 -12.69 -14.52
N TRP A 79 -20.02 -13.10 -13.32
CA TRP A 79 -18.74 -13.74 -13.10
C TRP A 79 -18.89 -15.03 -12.33
N VAL A 80 -18.04 -15.99 -12.63
CA VAL A 80 -17.82 -17.14 -11.76
C VAL A 80 -16.63 -16.81 -10.84
N ALA A 81 -16.92 -16.59 -9.57
CA ALA A 81 -15.93 -16.19 -8.57
C ALA A 81 -15.57 -17.36 -7.62
N VAL A 82 -14.28 -17.54 -7.36
CA VAL A 82 -13.81 -18.33 -6.22
C VAL A 82 -13.48 -17.35 -5.10
N LEU A 83 -14.25 -17.41 -4.02
CA LEU A 83 -14.19 -16.44 -2.93
C LEU A 83 -13.03 -16.77 -1.97
N ASP A 84 -12.18 -15.81 -1.67
CA ASP A 84 -11.07 -16.00 -0.72
C ASP A 84 -11.52 -15.80 0.75
N ALA A 85 -12.73 -15.28 0.96
CA ALA A 85 -13.37 -15.10 2.26
C ALA A 85 -14.87 -15.39 2.18
N ALA A 86 -15.54 -15.52 3.33
CA ALA A 86 -16.97 -15.65 3.36
C ALA A 86 -17.65 -14.37 2.86
N ALA A 87 -18.66 -14.53 2.00
CA ALA A 87 -19.50 -13.44 1.51
C ALA A 87 -20.70 -13.24 2.41
N ALA A 88 -20.94 -12.00 2.79
CA ALA A 88 -22.12 -11.54 3.51
C ALA A 88 -22.48 -10.12 3.06
N PRO A 89 -23.73 -9.67 3.17
CA PRO A 89 -24.12 -8.31 2.86
C PRO A 89 -23.25 -7.27 3.58
N GLY A 90 -22.77 -6.25 2.87
CA GLY A 90 -21.84 -5.24 3.36
C GLY A 90 -20.37 -5.65 3.38
N ALA A 91 -20.03 -6.89 3.05
CA ALA A 91 -18.65 -7.36 3.03
C ALA A 91 -17.95 -7.06 1.70
N PHE A 92 -16.65 -6.69 1.79
CA PHE A 92 -15.73 -6.66 0.66
C PHE A 92 -14.95 -7.96 0.62
N VAL A 93 -15.16 -8.76 -0.43
CA VAL A 93 -14.60 -10.10 -0.55
C VAL A 93 -13.59 -10.15 -1.69
N PRO A 94 -12.30 -10.42 -1.40
CA PRO A 94 -11.34 -10.72 -2.44
C PRO A 94 -11.68 -12.07 -3.08
N ALA A 95 -11.56 -12.14 -4.40
CA ALA A 95 -11.88 -13.34 -5.16
C ALA A 95 -11.03 -13.45 -6.42
N THR A 96 -10.96 -14.65 -6.96
CA THR A 96 -10.49 -14.90 -8.32
C THR A 96 -11.73 -15.11 -9.20
N VAL A 97 -11.92 -14.25 -10.18
CA VAL A 97 -13.09 -14.32 -11.06
C VAL A 97 -12.73 -14.80 -12.45
N HIS A 98 -13.64 -15.56 -13.04
CA HIS A 98 -13.58 -16.07 -14.39
C HIS A 98 -14.73 -15.48 -15.20
N ALA A 99 -14.42 -14.79 -16.29
CA ALA A 99 -15.41 -14.25 -17.22
C ALA A 99 -14.82 -14.18 -18.63
N ARG A 100 -15.62 -14.52 -19.64
CA ARG A 100 -15.24 -14.43 -21.07
C ARG A 100 -13.88 -15.06 -21.40
N GLY A 101 -13.55 -16.20 -20.77
CA GLY A 101 -12.26 -16.89 -20.96
C GLY A 101 -11.08 -16.27 -20.22
N CYS A 102 -11.30 -15.23 -19.44
CA CYS A 102 -10.30 -14.54 -18.64
C CYS A 102 -10.36 -14.93 -17.16
N THR A 103 -9.20 -14.93 -16.52
CA THR A 103 -9.07 -15.11 -15.07
C THR A 103 -8.40 -13.88 -14.49
N VAL A 104 -9.10 -13.18 -13.58
CA VAL A 104 -8.63 -11.90 -13.01
C VAL A 104 -8.86 -11.88 -11.50
N ARG A 105 -8.03 -11.16 -10.77
CA ARG A 105 -8.31 -10.85 -9.36
C ARG A 105 -9.43 -9.82 -9.28
N ALA A 106 -10.35 -10.02 -8.32
CA ALA A 106 -11.44 -9.09 -8.09
C ALA A 106 -11.59 -8.77 -6.60
N SER A 107 -12.06 -7.56 -6.33
CA SER A 107 -12.63 -7.17 -5.04
C SER A 107 -14.12 -7.00 -5.24
N ILE A 108 -14.93 -7.75 -4.49
CA ILE A 108 -16.38 -7.85 -4.68
C ILE A 108 -17.07 -7.20 -3.48
N ALA A 109 -17.82 -6.13 -3.71
CA ALA A 109 -18.68 -5.50 -2.72
C ALA A 109 -20.06 -6.22 -2.71
N ILE A 110 -20.31 -7.02 -1.70
CA ILE A 110 -21.50 -7.86 -1.60
C ILE A 110 -22.66 -7.04 -1.01
N GLU A 111 -23.73 -6.87 -1.77
CA GLU A 111 -25.01 -6.30 -1.27
C GLU A 111 -26.00 -7.38 -0.88
N HIS A 112 -26.09 -8.46 -1.67
CA HIS A 112 -27.06 -9.50 -1.45
C HIS A 112 -26.46 -10.90 -1.56
N GLY A 113 -26.91 -11.80 -0.72
CA GLY A 113 -26.52 -13.20 -0.71
C GLY A 113 -25.39 -13.50 0.25
N VAL A 114 -25.21 -14.79 0.52
CA VAL A 114 -24.17 -15.33 1.41
C VAL A 114 -23.49 -16.52 0.74
N ALA A 115 -22.20 -16.68 0.98
CA ALA A 115 -21.46 -17.85 0.54
C ALA A 115 -20.27 -18.09 1.48
N PRO A 116 -19.91 -19.36 1.73
CA PRO A 116 -18.75 -19.65 2.56
C PRO A 116 -17.44 -19.32 1.84
N ALA A 117 -16.37 -19.12 2.60
CA ALA A 117 -15.02 -18.99 2.07
C ALA A 117 -14.65 -20.21 1.22
N GLY A 118 -14.00 -19.97 0.09
CA GLY A 118 -13.62 -21.01 -0.87
C GLY A 118 -14.74 -21.44 -1.82
N ALA A 119 -15.98 -20.98 -1.64
CA ALA A 119 -17.07 -21.32 -2.55
C ALA A 119 -16.82 -20.81 -3.96
N ARG A 120 -17.25 -21.59 -4.94
CA ARG A 120 -17.39 -21.14 -6.31
C ARG A 120 -18.78 -20.54 -6.46
N ALA A 121 -18.86 -19.25 -6.63
CA ALA A 121 -20.12 -18.52 -6.64
C ALA A 121 -20.34 -17.83 -7.99
N THR A 122 -21.60 -17.78 -8.42
CA THR A 122 -22.00 -16.91 -9.51
C THR A 122 -22.34 -15.54 -8.93
N VAL A 123 -21.65 -14.52 -9.40
CA VAL A 123 -21.78 -13.15 -8.92
C VAL A 123 -22.29 -12.27 -10.05
N ARG A 124 -23.31 -11.48 -9.79
CA ARG A 124 -23.81 -10.42 -10.69
C ARG A 124 -23.59 -9.08 -10.03
N GLY A 125 -23.25 -8.07 -10.83
CA GLY A 125 -22.99 -6.72 -10.35
C GLY A 125 -22.44 -5.84 -11.46
N GLU A 126 -21.81 -4.76 -11.11
CA GLU A 126 -21.15 -3.83 -12.02
C GLU A 126 -19.64 -3.98 -11.91
N GLY A 127 -18.97 -4.32 -13.01
CA GLY A 127 -17.53 -4.51 -13.05
C GLY A 127 -16.80 -3.24 -13.49
N VAL A 128 -15.84 -2.79 -12.70
CA VAL A 128 -14.97 -1.64 -12.99
C VAL A 128 -13.53 -2.12 -13.03
N ALA A 129 -12.80 -1.77 -14.09
CA ALA A 129 -11.37 -2.08 -14.19
C ALA A 129 -10.58 -1.28 -13.14
N SER A 130 -9.62 -1.94 -12.49
CA SER A 130 -8.76 -1.37 -11.46
C SER A 130 -7.29 -1.67 -11.79
N LYS A 131 -6.35 -0.93 -11.21
CA LYS A 131 -4.90 -1.16 -11.40
C LYS A 131 -4.48 -2.61 -11.09
N HIS A 132 -5.14 -3.26 -10.14
CA HIS A 132 -4.77 -4.59 -9.65
C HIS A 132 -5.78 -5.70 -9.96
N GLY A 133 -6.71 -5.47 -10.91
CA GLY A 133 -7.73 -6.43 -11.28
C GLY A 133 -9.04 -5.75 -11.67
N ILE A 134 -10.16 -6.27 -11.18
CA ILE A 134 -11.47 -5.62 -11.32
C ILE A 134 -12.12 -5.42 -9.95
N ARG A 135 -12.94 -4.37 -9.84
CA ARG A 135 -13.85 -4.18 -8.70
C ARG A 135 -15.26 -4.50 -9.16
N ILE A 136 -15.97 -5.35 -8.44
CA ILE A 136 -17.36 -5.66 -8.70
C ILE A 136 -18.18 -4.99 -7.62
N GLN A 137 -19.03 -4.04 -8.02
CA GLN A 137 -19.91 -3.27 -7.15
C GLN A 137 -21.33 -3.79 -7.25
N HIS A 138 -22.17 -3.47 -6.25
CA HIS A 138 -23.57 -3.89 -6.17
C HIS A 138 -23.77 -5.40 -6.40
N ALA A 139 -22.83 -6.17 -5.82
CA ALA A 139 -22.73 -7.58 -6.13
C ALA A 139 -23.81 -8.42 -5.43
N SER A 140 -24.53 -9.23 -6.22
CA SER A 140 -25.43 -10.26 -5.71
C SER A 140 -24.84 -11.65 -5.95
N VAL A 141 -24.72 -12.44 -4.89
CA VAL A 141 -24.30 -13.84 -4.94
C VAL A 141 -25.53 -14.70 -5.17
N ARG A 142 -25.61 -15.35 -6.35
CA ARG A 142 -26.83 -16.11 -6.74
C ARG A 142 -26.72 -17.62 -6.55
N ARG A 143 -25.57 -18.20 -6.84
CA ARG A 143 -25.37 -19.65 -6.70
C ARG A 143 -23.98 -19.88 -6.14
N ALA A 144 -23.91 -20.56 -4.99
CA ALA A 144 -22.67 -21.01 -4.41
C ALA A 144 -22.59 -22.54 -4.48
N THR A 145 -21.48 -23.06 -4.98
CA THR A 145 -21.20 -24.49 -5.07
C THR A 145 -19.89 -24.80 -4.36
N GLY A 146 -19.54 -26.06 -4.18
CA GLY A 146 -18.24 -26.44 -3.68
C GLY A 146 -17.11 -25.80 -4.51
N GLY A 147 -16.09 -25.32 -3.85
CA GLY A 147 -14.94 -24.63 -4.45
C GLY A 147 -13.61 -25.08 -3.86
N SER A 148 -12.73 -24.15 -3.53
CA SER A 148 -11.39 -24.45 -2.98
C SER A 148 -11.47 -25.02 -1.57
N ARG A 149 -11.16 -26.32 -1.43
CA ARG A 149 -11.07 -27.00 -0.12
C ARG A 149 -10.00 -26.37 0.77
N LEU A 150 -8.89 -25.89 0.20
CA LEU A 150 -7.81 -25.23 0.96
C LEU A 150 -8.27 -23.92 1.59
N VAL A 151 -9.02 -23.10 0.85
CA VAL A 151 -9.57 -21.83 1.38
C VAL A 151 -10.57 -22.12 2.49
N ALA A 152 -11.50 -23.08 2.28
CA ALA A 152 -12.46 -23.48 3.31
C ALA A 152 -11.78 -24.04 4.56
N TRP A 153 -10.71 -24.79 4.39
CA TRP A 153 -9.92 -25.31 5.51
C TRP A 153 -9.15 -24.20 6.24
N ARG A 154 -8.50 -23.27 5.51
CA ARG A 154 -7.87 -22.09 6.09
C ARG A 154 -8.85 -21.28 6.94
N ASP A 155 -10.06 -21.05 6.44
CA ASP A 155 -11.12 -20.36 7.18
C ASP A 155 -11.54 -21.17 8.44
N GLY A 156 -11.65 -22.50 8.34
CA GLY A 156 -11.88 -23.35 9.48
C GLY A 156 -10.78 -23.31 10.55
N VAL A 157 -9.51 -23.20 10.13
CA VAL A 157 -8.38 -22.96 11.05
C VAL A 157 -8.52 -21.61 11.71
N GLY A 158 -8.91 -20.56 10.95
CA GLY A 158 -9.16 -19.22 11.50
C GLY A 158 -10.21 -19.22 12.62
N ARG A 159 -11.35 -19.87 12.41
CA ARG A 159 -12.39 -20.02 13.47
C ARG A 159 -11.89 -20.75 14.71
N ARG A 160 -11.02 -21.74 14.56
CA ARG A 160 -10.40 -22.44 15.70
C ARG A 160 -9.45 -21.54 16.45
N ILE A 161 -8.67 -20.70 15.73
CA ILE A 161 -7.80 -19.69 16.34
C ILE A 161 -8.65 -18.73 17.18
N ASP A 162 -9.77 -18.22 16.64
CA ASP A 162 -10.67 -17.32 17.36
C ASP A 162 -11.19 -17.94 18.67
N ALA A 163 -11.61 -19.22 18.62
CA ALA A 163 -12.09 -19.93 19.80
C ALA A 163 -11.00 -20.23 20.85
N THR A 164 -9.74 -20.43 20.41
CA THR A 164 -8.64 -20.85 21.28
C THR A 164 -7.90 -19.65 21.89
N PHE A 165 -7.62 -18.60 21.10
CA PHE A 165 -6.77 -17.47 21.49
C PHE A 165 -7.54 -16.21 21.93
N ARG A 166 -8.86 -16.16 21.71
CA ARG A 166 -9.74 -15.06 22.16
C ARG A 166 -9.22 -13.67 21.73
N GLY A 167 -8.83 -12.81 22.69
CA GLY A 167 -8.33 -11.45 22.44
C GLY A 167 -7.06 -11.39 21.58
N ASP A 168 -6.22 -12.43 21.63
CA ASP A 168 -4.99 -12.51 20.83
C ASP A 168 -5.24 -13.00 19.40
N ALA A 169 -6.44 -13.50 19.11
CA ALA A 169 -6.77 -14.15 17.83
C ALA A 169 -6.41 -13.32 16.60
N PRO A 170 -6.64 -11.99 16.53
CA PRO A 170 -6.27 -11.18 15.36
C PRO A 170 -4.77 -11.24 15.04
N LEU A 171 -3.91 -11.15 16.06
CA LEU A 171 -2.46 -11.22 15.90
C LEU A 171 -2.02 -12.64 15.51
N VAL A 172 -2.61 -13.66 16.13
CA VAL A 172 -2.33 -15.07 15.82
C VAL A 172 -2.77 -15.45 14.40
N ARG A 173 -3.93 -14.96 13.93
CA ARG A 173 -4.37 -15.15 12.54
C ARG A 173 -3.37 -14.59 11.54
N ALA A 174 -2.81 -13.40 11.82
CA ALA A 174 -1.76 -12.82 10.99
C ALA A 174 -0.51 -13.70 10.96
N LEU A 175 -0.03 -14.18 12.11
CA LEU A 175 1.22 -14.93 12.25
C LEU A 175 1.12 -16.39 11.79
N VAL A 176 -0.06 -17.03 11.83
CA VAL A 176 -0.21 -18.46 11.54
C VAL A 176 -0.83 -18.73 10.17
N ILE A 177 -1.85 -17.97 9.77
CA ILE A 177 -2.57 -18.20 8.51
C ILE A 177 -2.50 -17.02 7.55
N ASN A 178 -1.65 -16.03 7.81
CA ASN A 178 -1.49 -14.83 6.97
C ASN A 178 -2.80 -14.06 6.73
N ASP A 179 -3.68 -14.02 7.74
CA ASP A 179 -4.93 -13.28 7.71
C ASP A 179 -4.84 -12.06 8.62
N THR A 180 -4.67 -10.89 8.00
CA THR A 180 -4.50 -9.60 8.68
C THR A 180 -5.75 -8.75 8.70
N ARG A 181 -6.90 -9.25 8.22
CA ARG A 181 -8.14 -8.45 8.06
C ARG A 181 -8.75 -7.98 9.37
N SER A 182 -8.65 -8.81 10.41
CA SER A 182 -9.14 -8.51 11.76
C SER A 182 -8.13 -7.79 12.64
N LEU A 183 -6.92 -7.51 12.13
CA LEU A 183 -5.89 -6.85 12.91
C LEU A 183 -6.15 -5.36 13.00
N ASP A 184 -6.14 -4.83 14.24
CA ASP A 184 -6.32 -3.40 14.50
C ASP A 184 -5.31 -2.59 13.67
N PRO A 185 -5.77 -1.58 12.93
CA PRO A 185 -4.94 -0.64 12.22
C PRO A 185 -3.82 -0.02 13.06
N ALA A 186 -4.11 0.35 14.32
CA ALA A 186 -3.10 0.92 15.22
C ALA A 186 -1.95 -0.07 15.51
N VAL A 187 -2.24 -1.37 15.61
CA VAL A 187 -1.20 -2.41 15.72
C VAL A 187 -0.32 -2.41 14.49
N ARG A 188 -0.89 -2.41 13.28
CA ARG A 188 -0.10 -2.35 12.04
C ARG A 188 0.81 -1.13 11.98
N ASP A 189 0.32 0.04 12.42
CA ASP A 189 1.09 1.27 12.39
C ASP A 189 2.25 1.24 13.38
N ARG A 190 2.08 0.67 14.58
CA ARG A 190 3.16 0.45 15.54
C ARG A 190 4.25 -0.47 14.95
N PHE A 191 3.85 -1.59 14.35
CA PHE A 191 4.77 -2.51 13.70
C PHE A 191 5.47 -1.90 12.47
N ALA A 192 4.78 -1.02 11.72
CA ALA A 192 5.37 -0.28 10.62
C ALA A 192 6.37 0.78 11.11
N ALA A 193 6.04 1.52 12.18
CA ALA A 193 6.90 2.53 12.76
C ALA A 193 8.19 1.93 13.32
N SER A 194 8.07 0.80 14.03
CA SER A 194 9.22 0.07 14.57
C SER A 194 10.03 -0.68 13.48
N GLY A 195 9.51 -0.80 12.25
CA GLY A 195 10.18 -1.46 11.13
C GLY A 195 10.10 -3.00 11.13
N ILE A 196 9.29 -3.59 12.02
CA ILE A 196 9.10 -5.04 12.11
C ILE A 196 7.77 -5.52 11.50
N ILE A 197 7.09 -4.69 10.71
CA ILE A 197 5.82 -5.05 10.05
C ILE A 197 5.93 -6.30 9.17
N HIS A 198 7.10 -6.56 8.60
CA HIS A 198 7.37 -7.76 7.81
C HIS A 198 7.31 -9.06 8.63
N MET A 199 7.32 -8.97 9.97
CA MET A 199 7.12 -10.10 10.87
C MET A 199 5.62 -10.37 11.14
N LEU A 200 4.71 -9.44 10.84
CA LEU A 200 3.26 -9.69 10.89
C LEU A 200 2.75 -10.49 9.69
N ALA A 201 3.41 -10.34 8.55
CA ALA A 201 3.14 -11.18 7.38
C ALA A 201 3.99 -12.44 7.45
N ILE A 202 3.46 -13.57 6.99
CA ILE A 202 4.24 -14.80 6.96
C ILE A 202 5.41 -14.65 5.99
N SER A 203 6.60 -14.48 6.58
CA SER A 203 7.86 -14.30 5.87
C SER A 203 8.63 -15.62 5.71
N GLY A 204 9.74 -15.54 4.98
CA GLY A 204 10.65 -16.66 4.88
C GLY A 204 11.21 -17.16 6.22
N LEU A 205 11.33 -16.30 7.20
CA LEU A 205 11.77 -16.64 8.56
C LEU A 205 10.76 -17.57 9.24
N HIS A 206 9.46 -17.28 9.16
CA HIS A 206 8.41 -18.12 9.73
C HIS A 206 8.42 -19.53 9.13
N VAL A 207 8.55 -19.62 7.80
CA VAL A 207 8.66 -20.92 7.10
C VAL A 207 9.89 -21.69 7.55
N ALA A 208 11.04 -21.01 7.70
CA ALA A 208 12.29 -21.63 8.15
C ALA A 208 12.20 -22.12 9.61
N ILE A 209 11.57 -21.36 10.50
CA ILE A 209 11.37 -21.74 11.91
C ILE A 209 10.46 -22.96 12.00
N ILE A 210 9.34 -22.97 11.27
CA ILE A 210 8.43 -24.14 11.24
C ILE A 210 9.14 -25.36 10.67
N ALA A 211 9.90 -25.21 9.59
CA ALA A 211 10.65 -26.31 9.00
C ALA A 211 11.69 -26.87 9.97
N ALA A 212 12.43 -26.00 10.68
CA ALA A 212 13.39 -26.43 11.70
C ALA A 212 12.70 -27.17 12.86
N MET A 213 11.56 -26.67 13.33
CA MET A 213 10.74 -27.36 14.36
C MET A 213 10.30 -28.74 13.87
N LEU A 214 9.79 -28.84 12.63
CA LEU A 214 9.37 -30.14 12.07
C LEU A 214 10.55 -31.12 11.95
N GLU A 215 11.72 -30.63 11.49
CA GLU A 215 12.93 -31.46 11.40
C GLU A 215 13.31 -32.00 12.80
N VAL A 216 13.29 -31.16 13.83
CA VAL A 216 13.55 -31.56 15.22
C VAL A 216 12.53 -32.60 15.70
N ILE A 217 11.25 -32.43 15.44
CA ILE A 217 10.18 -33.35 15.82
C ILE A 217 10.38 -34.70 15.12
N PHE A 218 10.64 -34.74 13.82
CA PHE A 218 10.80 -35.97 13.06
C PHE A 218 12.08 -36.73 13.47
N VAL A 219 13.16 -36.03 13.80
CA VAL A 219 14.37 -36.63 14.37
C VAL A 219 14.10 -37.19 15.75
N ALA A 220 13.37 -36.47 16.62
CA ALA A 220 12.97 -36.95 17.94
C ALA A 220 12.07 -38.20 17.87
N LEU A 221 11.25 -38.30 16.83
CA LEU A 221 10.45 -39.49 16.49
C LEU A 221 11.27 -40.63 15.85
N ARG A 222 12.61 -40.45 15.75
CA ARG A 222 13.56 -41.42 15.19
C ARG A 222 13.32 -41.78 13.73
N LEU A 223 12.74 -40.87 12.92
CA LEU A 223 12.66 -41.06 11.48
C LEU A 223 14.08 -41.09 10.87
N PRO A 224 14.35 -41.94 9.87
CA PRO A 224 15.58 -41.85 9.08
C PRO A 224 15.74 -40.46 8.49
N LEU A 225 16.96 -39.92 8.43
CA LEU A 225 17.24 -38.56 7.99
C LEU A 225 16.59 -38.22 6.65
N ALA A 226 16.64 -39.15 5.68
CA ALA A 226 16.01 -38.95 4.38
C ALA A 226 14.48 -38.77 4.51
N ALA A 227 13.83 -39.61 5.31
CA ALA A 227 12.39 -39.53 5.54
C ALA A 227 12.02 -38.23 6.29
N ALA A 228 12.81 -37.84 7.30
CA ALA A 228 12.61 -36.59 8.03
C ALA A 228 12.72 -35.33 7.11
N LEU A 229 13.73 -35.29 6.24
CA LEU A 229 13.91 -34.19 5.29
C LEU A 229 12.76 -34.14 4.28
N VAL A 230 12.35 -35.27 3.69
CA VAL A 230 11.24 -35.32 2.74
C VAL A 230 9.93 -34.91 3.43
N ALA A 231 9.64 -35.47 4.62
CA ALA A 231 8.45 -35.14 5.38
C ALA A 231 8.41 -33.62 5.73
N THR A 232 9.53 -33.05 6.13
CA THR A 232 9.63 -31.59 6.40
C THR A 232 9.29 -30.77 5.16
N VAL A 233 9.83 -31.12 3.99
CA VAL A 233 9.53 -30.43 2.73
C VAL A 233 8.05 -30.56 2.37
N VAL A 234 7.48 -31.75 2.45
CA VAL A 234 6.08 -32.01 2.11
C VAL A 234 5.12 -31.25 3.03
N VAL A 235 5.32 -31.33 4.36
CA VAL A 235 4.47 -30.63 5.34
C VAL A 235 4.61 -29.11 5.18
N THR A 236 5.82 -28.62 4.96
CA THR A 236 6.04 -27.17 4.73
C THR A 236 5.40 -26.71 3.43
N ALA A 237 5.51 -27.46 2.34
CA ALA A 237 4.85 -27.13 1.07
C ALA A 237 3.33 -27.11 1.21
N PHE A 238 2.75 -28.06 1.94
CA PHE A 238 1.35 -28.09 2.27
C PHE A 238 0.93 -26.88 3.11
N TYR A 239 1.70 -26.52 4.14
CA TYR A 239 1.48 -25.31 4.94
C TYR A 239 1.51 -24.04 4.08
N VAL A 240 2.51 -23.91 3.19
CA VAL A 240 2.60 -22.78 2.25
C VAL A 240 1.37 -22.69 1.34
N ALA A 241 0.87 -23.83 0.85
CA ALA A 241 -0.37 -23.86 0.06
C ALA A 241 -1.59 -23.43 0.89
N LEU A 242 -1.69 -23.91 2.16
CA LEU A 242 -2.79 -23.57 3.08
C LEU A 242 -2.88 -22.07 3.36
N ILE A 243 -1.76 -21.40 3.56
CA ILE A 243 -1.73 -19.94 3.83
C ILE A 243 -1.95 -19.07 2.58
N GLY A 244 -2.21 -19.67 1.42
CA GLY A 244 -2.49 -18.98 0.17
C GLY A 244 -1.27 -18.73 -0.72
N ALA A 245 -0.19 -19.48 -0.49
CA ALA A 245 1.04 -19.47 -1.29
C ALA A 245 1.64 -18.06 -1.53
N PRO A 246 1.81 -17.20 -0.51
CA PRO A 246 2.42 -15.89 -0.73
C PRO A 246 3.83 -16.06 -1.31
N PRO A 247 4.26 -15.21 -2.28
CA PRO A 247 5.52 -15.39 -3.02
C PRO A 247 6.76 -15.55 -2.12
N ALA A 248 6.81 -14.84 -0.99
CA ALA A 248 7.89 -14.97 -0.01
C ALA A 248 7.96 -16.34 0.66
N ALA A 249 6.82 -16.95 0.97
CA ALA A 249 6.74 -18.30 1.55
C ALA A 249 7.06 -19.38 0.52
N VAL A 250 6.56 -19.23 -0.73
CA VAL A 250 6.87 -20.12 -1.85
C VAL A 250 8.38 -20.15 -2.11
N ARG A 251 9.03 -18.97 -2.15
CA ARG A 251 10.49 -18.87 -2.28
C ARG A 251 11.21 -19.64 -1.17
N SER A 252 10.77 -19.49 0.08
CA SER A 252 11.42 -20.13 1.22
C SER A 252 11.20 -21.65 1.23
N GLY A 253 10.02 -22.12 0.86
CA GLY A 253 9.74 -23.54 0.65
C GLY A 253 10.62 -24.13 -0.46
N ALA A 254 10.79 -23.43 -1.57
CA ALA A 254 11.68 -23.85 -2.65
C ALA A 254 13.15 -23.91 -2.20
N MET A 255 13.63 -22.91 -1.44
CA MET A 255 14.97 -22.93 -0.85
C MET A 255 15.16 -24.09 0.11
N LEU A 256 14.16 -24.40 0.95
CA LEU A 256 14.17 -25.57 1.81
C LEU A 256 14.30 -26.87 1.00
N GLY A 257 13.54 -26.98 -0.10
CA GLY A 257 13.63 -28.12 -1.03
C GLY A 257 15.04 -28.29 -1.60
N VAL A 258 15.66 -27.18 -2.05
CA VAL A 258 17.05 -27.19 -2.57
C VAL A 258 18.05 -27.62 -1.50
N VAL A 259 17.94 -27.09 -0.29
CA VAL A 259 18.85 -27.45 0.83
C VAL A 259 18.65 -28.90 1.23
N SER A 260 17.41 -29.40 1.32
CA SER A 260 17.11 -30.79 1.64
C SER A 260 17.63 -31.74 0.55
N ALA A 261 17.42 -31.42 -0.72
CA ALA A 261 17.97 -32.18 -1.84
C ALA A 261 19.51 -32.22 -1.84
N SER A 262 20.14 -31.05 -1.53
CA SER A 262 21.60 -30.96 -1.38
C SER A 262 22.14 -31.88 -0.29
N ARG A 263 21.44 -31.97 0.86
CA ARG A 263 21.77 -32.87 1.96
C ARG A 263 21.58 -34.36 1.56
N LEU A 264 20.48 -34.68 0.89
CA LEU A 264 20.16 -36.03 0.44
C LEU A 264 21.15 -36.53 -0.61
N LEU A 265 21.51 -35.67 -1.56
CA LEU A 265 22.45 -35.98 -2.64
C LEU A 265 23.91 -35.83 -2.24
N GLN A 266 24.19 -35.37 -1.02
CA GLN A 266 25.52 -35.05 -0.49
C GLN A 266 26.32 -34.11 -1.41
N ARG A 267 25.63 -33.22 -2.12
CA ARG A 267 26.22 -32.20 -3.03
C ARG A 267 26.02 -30.81 -2.45
N PRO A 268 27.09 -30.14 -1.96
CA PRO A 268 26.98 -28.85 -1.35
C PRO A 268 26.47 -27.81 -2.36
N THR A 269 25.47 -27.02 -1.94
CA THR A 269 24.89 -25.95 -2.74
C THR A 269 25.28 -24.60 -2.12
N SER A 270 25.66 -23.62 -2.95
CA SER A 270 25.95 -22.28 -2.44
C SER A 270 24.65 -21.59 -2.01
N PRO A 271 24.67 -20.77 -0.93
CA PRO A 271 23.50 -20.00 -0.51
C PRO A 271 22.92 -19.11 -1.63
N TRP A 272 23.77 -18.56 -2.50
CA TRP A 272 23.37 -17.77 -3.66
C TRP A 272 22.63 -18.59 -4.72
N ALA A 273 23.06 -19.82 -4.98
CA ALA A 273 22.34 -20.72 -5.89
C ALA A 273 20.98 -21.13 -5.32
N SER A 274 20.92 -21.45 -4.02
CA SER A 274 19.66 -21.74 -3.33
C SER A 274 18.70 -20.56 -3.40
N LEU A 275 19.17 -19.34 -3.14
CA LEU A 275 18.37 -18.12 -3.29
C LEU A 275 17.88 -17.91 -4.73
N ALA A 276 18.76 -18.11 -5.73
CA ALA A 276 18.40 -17.95 -7.14
C ALA A 276 17.27 -18.91 -7.56
N ILE A 277 17.39 -20.19 -7.21
CA ILE A 277 16.35 -21.19 -7.49
C ILE A 277 15.05 -20.84 -6.75
N GLY A 278 15.16 -20.49 -5.45
CA GLY A 278 14.02 -20.07 -4.65
C GLY A 278 13.32 -18.84 -5.21
N ALA A 279 14.06 -17.86 -5.70
CA ALA A 279 13.53 -16.66 -6.33
C ALA A 279 12.85 -16.96 -7.69
N ALA A 280 13.40 -17.91 -8.47
CA ALA A 280 12.89 -18.25 -9.79
C ALA A 280 11.55 -19.00 -9.74
N VAL A 281 11.31 -19.84 -8.73
CA VAL A 281 10.08 -20.64 -8.63
C VAL A 281 8.80 -19.79 -8.67
N PRO A 282 8.65 -18.69 -7.89
CA PRO A 282 7.46 -17.85 -7.97
C PRO A 282 7.34 -17.08 -9.28
N LEU A 283 8.42 -16.91 -10.06
CA LEU A 283 8.43 -16.26 -11.37
C LEU A 283 7.78 -17.09 -12.49
N GLY A 284 7.19 -18.25 -12.15
CA GLY A 284 6.24 -18.93 -13.03
C GLY A 284 5.07 -18.01 -13.45
N SER A 285 4.76 -17.00 -12.62
CA SER A 285 4.02 -15.81 -13.04
C SER A 285 4.99 -14.65 -13.20
N ALA A 286 5.13 -14.11 -14.41
CA ALA A 286 6.05 -13.00 -14.72
C ALA A 286 5.82 -11.78 -13.80
N ARG A 287 4.56 -11.53 -13.43
CA ARG A 287 4.16 -10.41 -12.55
C ARG A 287 4.69 -10.50 -11.13
N THR A 288 5.11 -11.67 -10.68
CA THR A 288 5.72 -11.81 -9.36
C THR A 288 6.95 -10.90 -9.20
N VAL A 289 7.63 -10.53 -10.29
CA VAL A 289 8.74 -9.58 -10.23
C VAL A 289 8.32 -8.19 -9.74
N LEU A 290 7.04 -7.82 -9.92
CA LEU A 290 6.46 -6.56 -9.45
C LEU A 290 5.90 -6.65 -8.02
N ASP A 291 5.81 -7.86 -7.45
CA ASP A 291 5.34 -8.05 -6.08
C ASP A 291 6.37 -7.57 -5.06
N VAL A 292 5.99 -6.56 -4.28
CA VAL A 292 6.88 -5.93 -3.28
C VAL A 292 7.31 -6.94 -2.21
N GLY A 293 6.42 -7.85 -1.81
CA GLY A 293 6.74 -8.89 -0.83
C GLY A 293 7.81 -9.85 -1.35
N TRP A 294 7.73 -10.22 -2.64
CA TRP A 294 8.77 -11.03 -3.29
C TRP A 294 10.11 -10.27 -3.37
N GLN A 295 10.09 -8.99 -3.82
CA GLN A 295 11.29 -8.15 -3.94
C GLN A 295 11.99 -8.00 -2.59
N LEU A 296 11.26 -7.60 -1.55
CA LEU A 296 11.80 -7.43 -0.20
C LEU A 296 12.32 -8.76 0.37
N SER A 297 11.66 -9.86 0.06
CA SER A 297 12.06 -11.19 0.51
C SER A 297 13.37 -11.65 -0.15
N VAL A 298 13.54 -11.44 -1.45
CA VAL A 298 14.78 -11.78 -2.19
C VAL A 298 15.94 -10.93 -1.70
N LEU A 299 15.76 -9.61 -1.62
CA LEU A 299 16.78 -8.67 -1.14
C LEU A 299 17.12 -8.91 0.33
N GLY A 300 16.12 -9.21 1.17
CA GLY A 300 16.34 -9.57 2.56
C GLY A 300 17.28 -10.77 2.72
N ILE A 301 17.02 -11.87 2.01
CA ILE A 301 17.91 -13.04 2.05
C ILE A 301 19.28 -12.77 1.43
N ALA A 302 19.35 -12.00 0.34
CA ALA A 302 20.64 -11.57 -0.21
C ALA A 302 21.46 -10.81 0.83
N SER A 303 20.80 -9.94 1.62
CA SER A 303 21.41 -9.19 2.71
C SER A 303 21.90 -10.09 3.85
N LEU A 304 21.12 -11.13 4.20
CA LEU A 304 21.53 -12.13 5.21
C LEU A 304 22.76 -12.90 4.76
N ILE A 305 22.81 -13.32 3.49
CA ILE A 305 23.99 -14.01 2.91
C ILE A 305 25.21 -13.08 2.93
N ALA A 306 25.01 -11.82 2.51
CA ALA A 306 26.05 -10.80 2.50
C ALA A 306 26.54 -10.47 3.91
N GLY A 307 25.63 -10.27 4.86
CA GLY A 307 25.93 -10.03 6.28
C GLY A 307 26.70 -11.18 6.92
N ALA A 308 26.36 -12.44 6.56
CA ALA A 308 27.10 -13.61 7.03
C ALA A 308 28.56 -13.63 6.50
N HIS A 309 28.82 -13.12 5.30
CA HIS A 309 30.19 -12.95 4.80
C HIS A 309 30.96 -11.90 5.61
N LEU A 310 30.35 -10.76 5.89
CA LEU A 310 30.96 -9.72 6.72
C LEU A 310 31.21 -10.21 8.16
N THR A 311 30.25 -10.91 8.75
CA THR A 311 30.38 -11.49 10.09
C THR A 311 31.58 -12.42 10.17
N ARG A 312 31.74 -13.34 9.23
CA ARG A 312 32.89 -14.25 9.18
C ARG A 312 34.20 -13.53 9.01
N ARG A 313 34.23 -12.44 8.26
CA ARG A 313 35.47 -11.70 7.96
C ARG A 313 35.86 -10.72 9.05
N TRP A 314 34.89 -10.07 9.73
CA TRP A 314 35.18 -8.92 10.59
C TRP A 314 34.83 -9.13 12.04
N ILE A 315 33.81 -9.93 12.36
CA ILE A 315 33.33 -10.15 13.73
C ILE A 315 33.92 -11.42 14.31
N ALA A 316 33.80 -12.56 13.63
CA ALA A 316 34.25 -13.85 14.14
C ALA A 316 35.76 -13.92 14.50
N PRO A 317 36.67 -13.19 13.82
CA PRO A 317 38.09 -13.19 14.22
C PRO A 317 38.40 -12.34 15.46
N ARG A 318 37.46 -11.47 15.89
CA ARG A 318 37.69 -10.47 16.94
C ARG A 318 36.85 -10.72 18.19
N TRP A 319 35.70 -11.32 18.02
CA TRP A 319 34.71 -11.53 19.08
C TRP A 319 34.18 -12.96 19.04
N ASP A 320 33.84 -13.49 20.22
CA ASP A 320 33.25 -14.80 20.41
C ASP A 320 32.02 -14.72 21.32
N GLY A 321 31.39 -15.84 21.57
CA GLY A 321 30.24 -15.99 22.48
C GLY A 321 29.03 -15.10 22.11
N TRP A 322 28.40 -14.53 23.16
CA TRP A 322 27.17 -13.74 22.99
C TRP A 322 27.42 -12.38 22.31
N ARG A 323 28.62 -11.78 22.53
CA ARG A 323 29.00 -10.51 21.91
C ARG A 323 29.11 -10.64 20.39
N ALA A 324 29.72 -11.72 19.91
CA ALA A 324 29.80 -12.01 18.47
C ALA A 324 28.42 -12.20 17.86
N ARG A 325 27.50 -12.91 18.55
CA ARG A 325 26.13 -13.13 18.09
C ARG A 325 25.33 -11.83 18.02
N LEU A 326 25.44 -10.97 19.03
CA LEU A 326 24.78 -9.68 19.07
C LEU A 326 25.28 -8.76 17.95
N ALA A 327 26.61 -8.64 17.79
CA ALA A 327 27.23 -7.83 16.74
C ALA A 327 26.88 -8.35 15.32
N ALA A 328 26.85 -9.67 15.13
CA ALA A 328 26.46 -10.29 13.88
C ALA A 328 24.99 -10.00 13.54
N GLY A 329 24.10 -10.12 14.53
CA GLY A 329 22.68 -9.78 14.38
C GLY A 329 22.46 -8.32 14.02
N ALA A 330 23.11 -7.41 14.74
CA ALA A 330 23.05 -5.98 14.49
C ALA A 330 23.57 -5.62 13.10
N LEU A 331 24.76 -6.10 12.72
CA LEU A 331 25.33 -5.87 11.39
C LEU A 331 24.42 -6.38 10.28
N THR A 332 23.93 -7.61 10.43
CA THR A 332 23.06 -8.22 9.42
C THR A 332 21.76 -7.44 9.27
N SER A 333 21.17 -6.97 10.38
CA SER A 333 19.96 -6.16 10.37
C SER A 333 20.19 -4.79 9.70
N VAL A 334 21.31 -4.13 9.98
CA VAL A 334 21.67 -2.87 9.31
C VAL A 334 21.84 -3.07 7.80
N VAL A 335 22.57 -4.11 7.38
CA VAL A 335 22.72 -4.42 5.95
C VAL A 335 21.36 -4.68 5.30
N ALA A 336 20.48 -5.43 5.96
CA ALA A 336 19.14 -5.68 5.44
C ALA A 336 18.31 -4.40 5.31
N CYS A 337 18.34 -3.51 6.31
CA CYS A 337 17.63 -2.23 6.28
C CYS A 337 18.13 -1.33 5.14
N ILE A 338 19.45 -1.23 4.93
CA ILE A 338 20.02 -0.42 3.83
C ILE A 338 19.63 -0.99 2.47
N VAL A 339 19.76 -2.31 2.29
CA VAL A 339 19.51 -2.95 0.99
C VAL A 339 18.03 -2.95 0.62
N THR A 340 17.12 -3.11 1.59
CA THR A 340 15.68 -3.07 1.33
C THR A 340 15.10 -1.65 1.38
N GLY A 341 15.83 -0.71 1.98
CA GLY A 341 15.43 0.67 2.20
C GLY A 341 14.86 1.39 0.97
N PRO A 342 15.50 1.35 -0.21
CA PRO A 342 14.99 2.01 -1.41
C PRO A 342 13.58 1.55 -1.81
N ILE A 343 13.31 0.24 -1.76
CA ILE A 343 11.97 -0.31 -2.08
C ILE A 343 10.96 0.07 -1.00
N VAL A 344 11.35 0.03 0.27
CA VAL A 344 10.50 0.42 1.40
C VAL A 344 10.15 1.91 1.29
N ALA A 345 11.14 2.78 1.05
CA ALA A 345 10.93 4.21 0.86
C ALA A 345 9.99 4.49 -0.33
N TRP A 346 10.26 3.86 -1.49
CA TRP A 346 9.46 4.03 -2.70
C TRP A 346 8.00 3.60 -2.52
N THR A 347 7.80 2.46 -1.87
CA THR A 347 6.46 1.85 -1.77
C THR A 347 5.62 2.46 -0.66
N PHE A 348 6.24 2.71 0.50
CA PHE A 348 5.53 3.09 1.72
C PHE A 348 5.75 4.55 2.13
N GLY A 349 6.66 5.30 1.45
CA GLY A 349 6.98 6.69 1.81
C GLY A 349 7.51 6.85 3.24
N ARG A 350 8.03 5.80 3.84
CA ARG A 350 8.45 5.76 5.25
C ARG A 350 9.63 4.81 5.44
N VAL A 351 10.61 5.24 6.23
CA VAL A 351 11.77 4.41 6.61
C VAL A 351 11.90 4.41 8.12
N SER A 352 11.99 3.23 8.73
CA SER A 352 12.20 3.08 10.17
C SER A 352 13.69 3.09 10.49
N LEU A 353 14.12 4.05 11.33
CA LEU A 353 15.51 4.15 11.80
C LEU A 353 15.78 3.18 12.96
N ILE A 354 14.75 2.86 13.76
CA ILE A 354 14.86 1.92 14.89
C ILE A 354 14.83 0.45 14.46
N ALA A 355 14.49 0.17 13.19
CA ALA A 355 14.32 -1.19 12.68
C ALA A 355 15.47 -2.17 13.00
N PRO A 356 16.78 -1.79 12.92
CA PRO A 356 17.84 -2.72 13.29
C PRO A 356 17.78 -3.21 14.73
N LEU A 357 17.42 -2.33 15.66
CA LEU A 357 17.29 -2.67 17.09
C LEU A 357 16.00 -3.45 17.35
N ALA A 358 14.89 -3.02 16.77
CA ALA A 358 13.61 -3.71 16.89
C ALA A 358 13.67 -5.15 16.33
N ASN A 359 14.34 -5.35 15.20
CA ASN A 359 14.59 -6.68 14.63
C ASN A 359 15.41 -7.57 15.57
N LEU A 360 16.46 -6.99 16.19
CA LEU A 360 17.32 -7.73 17.11
C LEU A 360 16.58 -8.17 18.36
N ALA A 361 15.67 -7.32 18.87
CA ALA A 361 14.83 -7.63 20.03
C ALA A 361 13.69 -8.60 19.69
N ALA A 362 13.06 -8.46 18.51
CA ALA A 362 11.92 -9.30 18.10
C ALA A 362 12.33 -10.71 17.67
N ALA A 363 13.52 -10.87 17.08
CA ALA A 363 13.97 -12.16 16.53
C ALA A 363 13.97 -13.31 17.53
N PRO A 364 14.50 -13.19 18.76
CA PRO A 364 14.43 -14.29 19.74
C PRO A 364 13.00 -14.58 20.20
N VAL A 365 12.14 -13.55 20.28
CA VAL A 365 10.74 -13.73 20.68
C VAL A 365 9.99 -14.53 19.60
N ILE A 366 10.09 -14.15 18.35
CA ILE A 366 9.39 -14.83 17.25
C ILE A 366 9.92 -16.28 17.04
N ALA A 367 11.20 -16.51 17.32
CA ALA A 367 11.80 -17.84 17.21
C ALA A 367 11.16 -18.87 18.14
N VAL A 368 10.67 -18.47 19.31
CA VAL A 368 9.96 -19.32 20.26
C VAL A 368 8.44 -19.21 20.07
N LEU A 369 7.94 -18.01 19.84
CA LEU A 369 6.51 -17.74 19.63
C LEU A 369 5.94 -18.54 18.45
N GLN A 370 6.61 -18.52 17.30
CA GLN A 370 6.08 -19.15 16.08
C GLN A 370 5.85 -20.66 16.20
N PRO A 371 6.78 -21.46 16.73
CA PRO A 371 6.54 -22.88 17.02
C PRO A 371 5.39 -23.09 18.01
N THR A 372 5.32 -22.29 19.07
CA THR A 372 4.26 -22.39 20.08
C THR A 372 2.88 -22.12 19.49
N LEU A 373 2.72 -21.05 18.67
CA LEU A 373 1.47 -20.76 17.99
C LEU A 373 1.07 -21.86 17.01
N PHE A 374 2.04 -22.38 16.26
CA PHE A 374 1.80 -23.48 15.31
C PHE A 374 1.30 -24.73 16.03
N LEU A 375 1.95 -25.13 17.13
CA LEU A 375 1.56 -26.28 17.94
C LEU A 375 0.20 -26.04 18.62
N ALA A 376 -0.04 -24.87 19.20
CA ALA A 376 -1.32 -24.52 19.81
C ALA A 376 -2.48 -24.63 18.80
N THR A 377 -2.25 -24.17 17.56
CA THR A 377 -3.23 -24.26 16.48
C THR A 377 -3.43 -25.71 16.02
N LEU A 378 -2.36 -26.50 15.94
CA LEU A 378 -2.42 -27.91 15.58
C LEU A 378 -3.20 -28.71 16.63
N PHE A 379 -2.97 -28.44 17.92
CA PHE A 379 -3.64 -29.10 19.05
C PHE A 379 -4.94 -28.40 19.47
N ALA A 380 -5.42 -27.37 18.78
CA ALA A 380 -6.69 -26.72 19.06
C ALA A 380 -7.92 -27.67 19.12
N PRO A 381 -7.98 -28.80 18.34
CA PRO A 381 -9.01 -29.80 18.51
C PRO A 381 -9.03 -30.53 19.87
N LEU A 382 -7.93 -30.47 20.63
CA LEU A 382 -7.80 -30.96 21.99
C LEU A 382 -7.83 -29.78 22.96
N PRO A 383 -9.01 -29.37 23.49
CA PRO A 383 -9.20 -28.06 24.12
C PRO A 383 -8.26 -27.79 25.31
N ALA A 384 -7.92 -28.80 26.10
CA ALA A 384 -7.02 -28.62 27.25
C ALA A 384 -5.56 -28.30 26.78
N ILE A 385 -5.07 -29.04 25.80
CA ILE A 385 -3.70 -28.86 25.26
C ILE A 385 -3.61 -27.57 24.46
N GLY A 386 -4.60 -27.34 23.59
CA GLY A 386 -4.64 -26.12 22.75
C GLY A 386 -4.66 -24.87 23.61
N ARG A 387 -5.51 -24.80 24.64
CA ARG A 387 -5.57 -23.67 25.57
C ARG A 387 -4.29 -23.51 26.39
N PHE A 388 -3.74 -24.58 26.94
CA PHE A 388 -2.48 -24.52 27.68
C PHE A 388 -1.37 -23.90 26.81
N LEU A 389 -1.24 -24.29 25.56
CA LEU A 389 -0.25 -23.75 24.65
C LEU A 389 -0.57 -22.31 24.23
N ALA A 390 -1.86 -21.95 24.10
CA ALA A 390 -2.29 -20.59 23.81
C ALA A 390 -1.98 -19.66 25.00
N ASP A 391 -2.28 -20.08 26.22
CA ASP A 391 -1.97 -19.33 27.44
C ASP A 391 -0.45 -19.17 27.61
N ALA A 392 0.33 -20.18 27.28
CA ALA A 392 1.80 -20.10 27.26
C ALA A 392 2.33 -19.15 26.17
N ALA A 393 1.62 -18.99 25.04
CA ALA A 393 1.98 -18.05 23.99
C ALA A 393 1.64 -16.59 24.31
N HIS A 394 0.62 -16.34 25.16
CA HIS A 394 0.16 -14.98 25.50
C HIS A 394 1.28 -14.03 25.97
N PRO A 395 2.12 -14.35 26.97
CA PRO A 395 3.19 -13.44 27.38
C PRO A 395 4.21 -13.14 26.27
N MET A 396 4.42 -14.10 25.34
CA MET A 396 5.30 -13.89 24.21
C MET A 396 4.64 -12.97 23.15
N LEU A 397 3.32 -13.06 22.95
CA LEU A 397 2.56 -12.13 22.11
C LEU A 397 2.61 -10.71 22.68
N VAL A 398 2.41 -10.58 23.99
CA VAL A 398 2.55 -9.29 24.70
C VAL A 398 3.97 -8.73 24.56
N ALA A 399 5.00 -9.56 24.72
CA ALA A 399 6.40 -9.14 24.53
C ALA A 399 6.67 -8.71 23.08
N PHE A 400 6.10 -9.41 22.10
CA PHE A 400 6.26 -9.11 20.68
C PHE A 400 5.59 -7.77 20.30
N ASP A 401 4.35 -7.52 20.76
CA ASP A 401 3.68 -6.23 20.60
C ASP A 401 4.39 -5.13 21.42
N GLY A 402 4.93 -5.47 22.60
CA GLY A 402 5.73 -4.57 23.41
C GLY A 402 6.99 -4.06 22.69
N VAL A 403 7.70 -4.94 21.95
CA VAL A 403 8.85 -4.50 21.13
C VAL A 403 8.39 -3.51 20.04
N ALA A 404 7.25 -3.77 19.39
CA ALA A 404 6.70 -2.86 18.39
C ALA A 404 6.29 -1.52 19.00
N SER A 405 5.62 -1.55 20.15
CA SER A 405 5.13 -0.36 20.86
C SER A 405 6.27 0.50 21.38
N LEU A 406 7.27 -0.10 22.05
CA LEU A 406 8.46 0.61 22.51
C LEU A 406 9.26 1.18 21.35
N GLY A 407 9.45 0.41 20.28
CA GLY A 407 10.14 0.87 19.08
C GLY A 407 9.41 2.04 18.40
N ALA A 408 8.09 1.98 18.30
CA ALA A 408 7.28 3.05 17.71
C ALA A 408 7.25 4.32 18.59
N GLY A 409 7.38 4.18 19.92
CA GLY A 409 7.41 5.30 20.87
C GLY A 409 8.72 6.09 20.88
N VAL A 410 9.78 5.61 20.25
CA VAL A 410 11.05 6.37 20.16
C VAL A 410 10.86 7.57 19.24
N PRO A 411 11.25 8.80 19.68
CA PRO A 411 11.23 9.96 18.80
C PRO A 411 11.99 9.69 17.49
N TYR A 412 11.40 10.05 16.37
CA TYR A 412 11.96 9.78 15.03
C TYR A 412 12.20 8.29 14.72
N ALA A 413 11.52 7.37 15.40
CA ALA A 413 11.60 5.93 15.10
C ALA A 413 11.43 5.61 13.62
N ALA A 414 10.58 6.38 12.97
CA ALA A 414 10.42 6.33 11.52
C ALA A 414 10.33 7.76 10.94
N ILE A 415 10.97 7.94 9.81
CA ILE A 415 10.94 9.18 9.05
C ILE A 415 10.08 9.02 7.80
N THR A 416 9.32 10.06 7.48
CA THR A 416 8.61 10.13 6.20
C THR A 416 9.61 10.57 5.13
N VAL A 417 9.62 9.88 4.01
CA VAL A 417 10.51 10.15 2.88
C VAL A 417 9.65 10.39 1.65
N ALA A 418 9.87 11.51 0.97
CA ALA A 418 9.32 11.73 -0.37
C ALA A 418 10.22 11.05 -1.40
N PRO A 419 9.85 9.89 -1.95
CA PRO A 419 10.73 9.17 -2.85
C PRO A 419 10.74 9.85 -4.23
N THR A 420 11.85 10.50 -4.58
CA THR A 420 12.10 10.93 -5.95
C THR A 420 12.70 9.78 -6.76
N ALA A 421 12.43 9.73 -8.06
CA ALA A 421 13.00 8.69 -8.92
C ALA A 421 14.55 8.68 -8.86
N VAL A 422 15.16 9.86 -8.87
CA VAL A 422 16.63 10.02 -8.75
C VAL A 422 17.12 9.49 -7.39
N GLY A 423 16.46 9.88 -6.28
CA GLY A 423 16.83 9.41 -4.94
C GLY A 423 16.75 7.90 -4.80
N VAL A 424 15.70 7.28 -5.36
CA VAL A 424 15.53 5.81 -5.32
C VAL A 424 16.58 5.10 -6.17
N VAL A 425 16.90 5.61 -7.35
CA VAL A 425 17.98 5.05 -8.19
C VAL A 425 19.33 5.17 -7.47
N CYS A 426 19.65 6.31 -6.91
CA CYS A 426 20.88 6.50 -6.13
C CYS A 426 20.93 5.55 -4.93
N ALA A 427 19.87 5.47 -4.14
CA ALA A 427 19.80 4.56 -3.00
C ALA A 427 19.90 3.07 -3.43
N GLY A 428 19.29 2.71 -4.57
CA GLY A 428 19.41 1.38 -5.17
C GLY A 428 20.84 1.04 -5.59
N LEU A 429 21.53 1.99 -6.23
CA LEU A 429 22.95 1.85 -6.60
C LEU A 429 23.85 1.73 -5.36
N ALA A 430 23.58 2.50 -4.31
CA ALA A 430 24.29 2.40 -3.05
C ALA A 430 24.06 1.03 -2.38
N SER A 431 22.84 0.52 -2.39
CA SER A 431 22.51 -0.82 -1.88
C SER A 431 23.20 -1.93 -2.65
N LEU A 432 23.25 -1.81 -3.98
CA LEU A 432 24.00 -2.76 -4.84
C LEU A 432 25.50 -2.70 -4.56
N ALA A 433 26.07 -1.50 -4.44
CA ALA A 433 27.47 -1.32 -4.11
C ALA A 433 27.81 -1.90 -2.72
N LEU A 434 26.91 -1.76 -1.74
CA LEU A 434 27.05 -2.40 -0.42
C LEU A 434 27.05 -3.92 -0.53
N LEU A 435 26.12 -4.52 -1.27
CA LEU A 435 26.08 -5.97 -1.50
C LEU A 435 27.37 -6.47 -2.16
N VAL A 436 27.89 -5.73 -3.14
CA VAL A 436 29.18 -6.03 -3.80
C VAL A 436 30.33 -5.90 -2.79
N ALA A 437 30.34 -4.87 -1.94
CA ALA A 437 31.33 -4.71 -0.88
C ALA A 437 31.37 -5.91 0.06
N CYS A 438 30.20 -6.41 0.47
CA CYS A 438 30.08 -7.53 1.39
C CYS A 438 30.73 -8.82 0.85
N VAL A 439 30.70 -9.06 -0.46
CA VAL A 439 31.22 -10.28 -1.10
C VAL A 439 32.56 -10.09 -1.81
N SER A 440 33.05 -8.86 -1.94
CA SER A 440 34.27 -8.51 -2.65
C SER A 440 35.54 -8.85 -1.86
N ARG A 441 36.60 -9.18 -2.59
CA ARG A 441 37.99 -9.26 -2.02
C ARG A 441 38.49 -7.88 -1.61
N TYR A 442 38.08 -6.82 -2.31
CA TYR A 442 38.46 -5.42 -2.07
C TYR A 442 37.24 -4.59 -1.69
N PRO A 443 36.70 -4.74 -0.45
CA PRO A 443 35.42 -4.16 -0.07
C PRO A 443 35.41 -2.63 0.03
N MET A 444 36.62 -2.01 0.23
CA MET A 444 36.70 -0.56 0.47
C MET A 444 36.20 0.27 -0.73
N ARG A 445 36.53 -0.13 -1.96
CA ARG A 445 36.13 0.60 -3.18
C ARG A 445 34.59 0.68 -3.33
N PRO A 446 33.86 -0.46 -3.35
CA PRO A 446 32.40 -0.39 -3.44
C PRO A 446 31.75 0.16 -2.17
N LEU A 447 32.38 0.04 -0.99
CA LEU A 447 31.89 0.68 0.24
C LEU A 447 31.96 2.20 0.15
N ILE A 448 33.11 2.75 -0.30
CA ILE A 448 33.24 4.20 -0.53
C ILE A 448 32.24 4.67 -1.57
N ALA A 449 32.05 3.92 -2.68
CA ALA A 449 31.04 4.24 -3.68
C ALA A 449 29.63 4.25 -3.08
N SER A 450 29.28 3.24 -2.26
CA SER A 450 27.99 3.18 -1.55
C SER A 450 27.80 4.40 -0.64
N LEU A 451 28.78 4.74 0.17
CA LEU A 451 28.72 5.89 1.09
C LEU A 451 28.65 7.22 0.34
N ALA A 452 29.41 7.37 -0.77
CA ALA A 452 29.36 8.58 -1.60
C ALA A 452 27.97 8.77 -2.22
N VAL A 453 27.40 7.71 -2.80
CA VAL A 453 26.06 7.77 -3.41
C VAL A 453 24.96 7.99 -2.36
N LEU A 454 25.07 7.37 -1.17
CA LEU A 454 24.16 7.66 -0.05
C LEU A 454 24.29 9.11 0.41
N GLY A 455 25.53 9.63 0.52
CA GLY A 455 25.80 11.03 0.82
C GLY A 455 25.11 11.95 -0.20
N CYS A 456 25.30 11.71 -1.49
CA CYS A 456 24.60 12.46 -2.54
C CYS A 456 23.07 12.39 -2.40
N SER A 457 22.52 11.22 -2.06
CA SER A 457 21.08 11.04 -1.86
C SER A 457 20.53 11.87 -0.68
N VAL A 458 21.33 12.11 0.34
CA VAL A 458 20.98 12.95 1.51
C VAL A 458 21.10 14.44 1.18
N TRP A 459 22.15 14.82 0.44
CA TRP A 459 22.40 16.24 0.12
C TRP A 459 21.56 16.78 -1.03
N LEU A 460 21.18 15.94 -2.02
CA LEU A 460 20.33 16.35 -3.14
C LEU A 460 18.99 16.99 -2.71
N PRO A 461 18.26 16.45 -1.72
CA PRO A 461 17.02 17.07 -1.23
C PRO A 461 17.24 18.35 -0.41
N LEU A 462 18.48 18.59 0.09
CA LEU A 462 18.84 19.82 0.82
C LEU A 462 19.22 20.97 -0.10
N ALA A 463 19.41 20.72 -1.41
CA ALA A 463 19.48 21.80 -2.38
C ALA A 463 18.14 22.57 -2.33
N PRO A 464 18.18 23.94 -2.33
CA PRO A 464 16.97 24.72 -2.32
C PRO A 464 16.07 24.25 -3.46
N ALA A 465 14.94 23.63 -3.13
CA ALA A 465 13.94 23.34 -4.13
C ALA A 465 13.49 24.69 -4.70
N ALA A 466 13.51 24.83 -6.01
CA ALA A 466 12.83 25.97 -6.65
C ALA A 466 11.38 25.98 -6.11
N ALA A 467 10.87 27.16 -5.77
CA ALA A 467 9.48 27.30 -5.38
C ALA A 467 8.62 26.66 -6.47
N HIS A 468 7.77 25.72 -6.08
CA HIS A 468 6.87 25.04 -7.00
C HIS A 468 5.61 25.88 -7.18
N ASP A 469 4.91 25.65 -8.28
CA ASP A 469 3.55 26.14 -8.44
C ASP A 469 2.67 25.56 -7.33
N VAL A 470 1.56 26.21 -7.03
CA VAL A 470 0.53 25.63 -6.17
C VAL A 470 -0.18 24.53 -6.94
N GLU A 471 -0.32 23.38 -6.30
CA GLU A 471 -1.01 22.22 -6.86
C GLU A 471 -2.29 21.95 -6.05
N MET A 472 -3.44 21.86 -6.70
CA MET A 472 -4.67 21.32 -6.12
C MET A 472 -4.84 19.88 -6.59
N HIS A 473 -4.93 18.95 -5.67
CA HIS A 473 -5.14 17.53 -5.94
C HIS A 473 -6.55 17.13 -5.50
N MET A 474 -7.42 16.79 -6.43
CA MET A 474 -8.66 16.09 -6.13
C MET A 474 -8.37 14.58 -6.18
N ILE A 475 -8.17 14.01 -5.01
CA ILE A 475 -7.71 12.62 -4.86
C ILE A 475 -8.89 11.68 -5.10
N ASP A 476 -8.75 10.69 -5.99
CA ASP A 476 -9.77 9.67 -6.20
C ASP A 476 -9.86 8.74 -4.97
N VAL A 477 -10.87 9.00 -4.15
CA VAL A 477 -11.25 8.20 -2.97
C VAL A 477 -12.54 7.38 -3.22
N GLY A 478 -12.92 7.21 -4.50
CA GLY A 478 -14.23 6.68 -4.86
C GLY A 478 -15.33 7.68 -4.54
N GLN A 479 -16.41 7.23 -3.88
CA GLN A 479 -17.48 8.13 -3.44
C GLN A 479 -17.03 8.85 -2.17
N GLY A 480 -17.06 10.18 -2.19
CA GLY A 480 -16.59 11.07 -1.12
C GLY A 480 -15.56 12.09 -1.59
N ASP A 481 -15.09 12.93 -0.69
CA ASP A 481 -14.12 13.99 -0.98
C ASP A 481 -12.77 13.74 -0.28
N ALA A 482 -11.70 14.06 -0.99
CA ALA A 482 -10.37 14.32 -0.44
C ALA A 482 -9.62 15.28 -1.36
N ILE A 483 -9.47 16.53 -0.93
CA ILE A 483 -8.86 17.58 -1.72
C ILE A 483 -7.64 18.12 -0.98
N ALA A 484 -6.49 18.15 -1.63
CA ALA A 484 -5.26 18.60 -1.02
C ALA A 484 -4.61 19.70 -1.86
N PHE A 485 -4.28 20.83 -1.23
CA PHE A 485 -3.45 21.85 -1.85
C PHE A 485 -2.02 21.72 -1.37
N ARG A 486 -1.09 21.61 -2.31
CA ARG A 486 0.34 21.67 -2.07
C ARG A 486 0.84 23.08 -2.28
N THR A 487 1.41 23.67 -1.25
CA THR A 487 1.95 25.03 -1.29
C THR A 487 3.38 25.04 -1.89
N PRO A 488 3.90 26.24 -2.30
CA PRO A 488 5.24 26.36 -2.87
C PRO A 488 6.38 25.79 -2.00
N HIS A 489 6.21 25.75 -0.68
CA HIS A 489 7.21 25.21 0.26
C HIS A 489 6.85 23.81 0.80
N ASN A 490 6.01 23.06 0.07
CA ASN A 490 5.63 21.70 0.40
C ASN A 490 4.81 21.52 1.70
N HIS A 491 4.01 22.52 2.10
CA HIS A 491 2.96 22.29 3.07
C HIS A 491 1.66 21.87 2.38
N TRP A 492 0.85 21.10 3.11
CA TRP A 492 -0.44 20.64 2.63
C TRP A 492 -1.60 21.29 3.39
N LEU A 493 -2.60 21.73 2.65
CA LEU A 493 -3.92 22.08 3.14
C LEU A 493 -4.86 20.98 2.68
N LEU A 494 -5.39 20.18 3.59
CA LEU A 494 -6.20 19.00 3.27
C LEU A 494 -7.66 19.26 3.66
N PHE A 495 -8.56 19.06 2.71
CA PHE A 495 -10.01 19.14 2.87
C PHE A 495 -10.59 17.75 2.69
N ASP A 496 -11.28 17.24 3.74
CA ASP A 496 -11.87 15.91 3.81
C ASP A 496 -10.87 14.76 3.62
N ALA A 497 -11.30 13.54 3.91
CA ALA A 497 -10.42 12.37 3.89
C ALA A 497 -11.10 11.09 3.36
N GLY A 498 -12.20 11.24 2.63
CA GLY A 498 -12.93 10.12 2.05
C GLY A 498 -13.68 9.28 3.08
N ARG A 499 -14.26 8.20 2.60
CA ARG A 499 -15.17 7.34 3.37
C ARG A 499 -14.45 6.32 4.26
N SER A 500 -15.22 5.82 5.24
CA SER A 500 -14.86 4.62 6.00
C SER A 500 -15.76 3.42 5.65
N TRP A 501 -15.26 2.23 5.94
CA TRP A 501 -15.99 0.97 5.84
C TRP A 501 -15.54 0.00 6.92
N LEU A 502 -16.25 -1.12 7.08
CA LEU A 502 -15.89 -2.13 8.07
C LEU A 502 -14.44 -2.63 7.85
N GLY A 503 -13.53 -2.25 8.75
CA GLY A 503 -12.13 -2.66 8.74
C GLY A 503 -11.15 -1.74 7.97
N GLY A 504 -11.58 -0.52 7.55
CA GLY A 504 -10.69 0.43 6.89
C GLY A 504 -11.32 1.78 6.56
N ASP A 505 -10.50 2.68 6.03
CA ASP A 505 -10.90 3.99 5.56
C ASP A 505 -10.01 4.50 4.42
N GLU A 506 -10.51 5.48 3.63
CA GLU A 506 -9.75 6.06 2.51
C GLU A 506 -8.63 6.98 2.98
N GLY A 507 -8.74 7.59 4.15
CA GLY A 507 -7.65 8.35 4.74
C GLY A 507 -6.38 7.50 4.80
N ARG A 508 -6.52 6.28 5.31
CA ARG A 508 -5.43 5.33 5.48
C ARG A 508 -5.00 4.65 4.18
N SER A 509 -5.96 4.21 3.36
CA SER A 509 -5.69 3.43 2.14
C SER A 509 -5.19 4.28 0.98
N THR A 510 -5.64 5.53 0.90
CA THR A 510 -5.46 6.40 -0.27
C THR A 510 -4.78 7.72 0.09
N VAL A 511 -5.37 8.54 0.98
CA VAL A 511 -4.93 9.91 1.24
C VAL A 511 -3.54 9.97 1.88
N ILE A 512 -3.33 9.25 2.98
CA ILE A 512 -2.04 9.24 3.69
C ILE A 512 -0.90 8.74 2.79
N PRO A 513 -1.02 7.61 2.08
CA PRO A 513 0.00 7.18 1.13
C PRO A 513 0.23 8.17 -0.01
N TYR A 514 -0.83 8.83 -0.50
CA TYR A 514 -0.74 9.83 -1.55
C TYR A 514 0.11 11.02 -1.15
N LEU A 515 -0.19 11.62 0.02
CA LEU A 515 0.54 12.76 0.55
C LEU A 515 1.98 12.40 0.93
N ARG A 516 2.17 11.27 1.61
CA ARG A 516 3.50 10.80 2.01
C ARG A 516 4.45 10.60 0.83
N ARG A 517 3.96 10.06 -0.29
CA ARG A 517 4.79 9.88 -1.51
C ARG A 517 5.26 11.22 -2.10
N ARG A 518 4.52 12.30 -1.86
CA ARG A 518 4.87 13.63 -2.36
C ARG A 518 5.64 14.47 -1.35
N GLY A 519 5.71 14.00 -0.10
CA GLY A 519 6.37 14.70 1.00
C GLY A 519 5.61 15.92 1.48
N GLY A 520 6.19 16.62 2.42
CA GLY A 520 5.57 17.78 3.06
C GLY A 520 4.77 17.44 4.31
N ASN A 521 4.36 18.48 5.04
CA ASN A 521 3.59 18.39 6.28
C ASN A 521 2.20 18.96 6.08
N VAL A 522 1.21 18.42 6.78
CA VAL A 522 -0.17 18.95 6.74
C VAL A 522 -0.29 20.10 7.75
N SER A 523 -0.43 21.33 7.25
CA SER A 523 -0.59 22.51 8.10
C SER A 523 -2.00 22.64 8.63
N VAL A 524 -3.01 22.32 7.80
CA VAL A 524 -4.41 22.33 8.22
C VAL A 524 -5.17 21.19 7.58
N PHE A 525 -6.01 20.57 8.37
CA PHE A 525 -7.08 19.69 7.93
C PHE A 525 -8.41 20.41 8.12
N VAL A 526 -9.21 20.48 7.09
CA VAL A 526 -10.56 21.06 7.12
C VAL A 526 -11.55 19.93 6.84
N LEU A 527 -12.48 19.70 7.76
CA LEU A 527 -13.60 18.82 7.52
C LEU A 527 -14.79 19.64 7.07
N SER A 528 -15.32 19.33 5.89
CA SER A 528 -16.51 20.03 5.37
C SER A 528 -17.73 19.78 6.25
N HIS A 529 -18.06 18.51 6.49
CA HIS A 529 -19.20 18.11 7.32
C HIS A 529 -19.03 16.66 7.83
N PRO A 530 -19.83 16.22 8.82
CA PRO A 530 -19.57 14.97 9.54
C PRO A 530 -20.04 13.67 8.87
N HIS A 531 -20.42 13.65 7.59
CA HIS A 531 -20.77 12.43 6.88
C HIS A 531 -19.58 11.50 6.69
N SER A 532 -19.84 10.21 6.62
CA SER A 532 -18.79 9.17 6.58
C SER A 532 -17.94 9.18 5.32
N ASP A 533 -18.43 9.71 4.21
CA ASP A 533 -17.72 9.86 2.95
C ASP A 533 -16.81 11.09 2.89
N HIS A 534 -16.82 11.92 3.93
CA HIS A 534 -15.90 13.07 4.16
C HIS A 534 -15.05 12.87 5.43
N ALA A 535 -15.71 12.50 6.54
CA ALA A 535 -15.05 12.32 7.83
C ALA A 535 -14.42 10.94 8.03
N GLY A 536 -14.71 9.97 7.14
CA GLY A 536 -14.35 8.57 7.34
C GLY A 536 -12.86 8.31 7.57
N GLY A 537 -12.01 9.00 6.82
CA GLY A 537 -10.56 8.89 6.93
C GLY A 537 -9.92 9.88 7.91
N ALA A 538 -10.67 10.84 8.46
CA ALA A 538 -10.12 11.95 9.25
C ALA A 538 -9.34 11.47 10.49
N ALA A 539 -9.85 10.50 11.24
CA ALA A 539 -9.18 9.95 12.41
C ALA A 539 -7.80 9.32 12.05
N SER A 540 -7.73 8.64 10.91
CA SER A 540 -6.47 8.08 10.40
C SER A 540 -5.48 9.18 10.00
N VAL A 541 -5.96 10.25 9.38
CA VAL A 541 -5.15 11.43 9.03
C VAL A 541 -4.58 12.10 10.29
N MET A 542 -5.42 12.32 11.33
CA MET A 542 -4.96 12.90 12.61
C MET A 542 -3.84 12.09 13.22
N ARG A 543 -4.00 10.77 13.32
CA ARG A 543 -3.01 9.87 13.92
C ARG A 543 -1.72 9.72 13.12
N ALA A 544 -1.79 9.83 11.80
CA ALA A 544 -0.66 9.50 10.93
C ALA A 544 0.10 10.69 10.38
N LEU A 545 -0.56 11.83 10.17
CA LEU A 545 0.02 13.03 9.56
C LEU A 545 0.15 14.19 10.56
N HIS A 546 -0.50 14.11 11.72
CA HIS A 546 -0.44 15.12 12.79
C HIS A 546 -0.60 16.56 12.24
N PRO A 547 -1.75 16.92 11.62
CA PRO A 547 -1.98 18.28 11.16
C PRO A 547 -1.74 19.30 12.29
N GLU A 548 -1.25 20.48 11.97
CA GLU A 548 -1.08 21.52 13.01
C GLU A 548 -2.43 22.04 13.53
N ARG A 549 -3.43 22.06 12.64
CA ARG A 549 -4.78 22.58 12.91
C ARG A 549 -5.83 21.66 12.29
N TYR A 550 -6.97 21.58 12.97
CA TYR A 550 -8.17 20.91 12.50
C TYR A 550 -9.34 21.89 12.55
N TRP A 551 -9.91 22.23 11.40
CA TRP A 551 -11.06 23.12 11.25
C TRP A 551 -12.29 22.33 10.84
N ASP A 552 -13.44 22.60 11.48
CA ASP A 552 -14.75 22.10 11.09
C ASP A 552 -15.87 23.08 11.50
N GLY A 553 -17.07 22.91 10.94
CA GLY A 553 -18.25 23.73 11.24
C GLY A 553 -18.84 23.49 12.62
N ALA A 554 -18.37 22.48 13.37
CA ALA A 554 -18.92 22.04 14.65
C ALA A 554 -20.42 21.71 14.62
N TYR A 555 -20.87 21.06 13.54
CA TYR A 555 -22.24 20.52 13.47
C TYR A 555 -22.41 19.41 14.51
N VAL A 556 -23.44 19.53 15.36
CA VAL A 556 -23.72 18.55 16.41
C VAL A 556 -24.43 17.35 15.81
N GLY A 557 -23.68 16.34 15.39
CA GLY A 557 -24.20 15.12 14.80
C GLY A 557 -23.91 13.86 15.63
N THR A 558 -24.61 12.77 15.31
CA THR A 558 -24.43 11.45 15.95
C THR A 558 -23.36 10.60 15.27
N SER A 559 -22.66 11.12 14.25
CA SER A 559 -21.64 10.40 13.48
C SER A 559 -20.51 9.88 14.37
N GLU A 560 -20.30 8.57 14.37
CA GLU A 560 -19.21 7.92 15.10
C GLU A 560 -17.84 8.29 14.51
N THR A 561 -17.74 8.36 13.19
CA THR A 561 -16.51 8.75 12.47
C THR A 561 -16.07 10.16 12.82
N TYR A 562 -17.02 11.10 12.98
CA TYR A 562 -16.73 12.46 13.43
C TYR A 562 -16.22 12.48 14.87
N ARG A 563 -16.85 11.76 15.79
CA ARG A 563 -16.38 11.66 17.19
C ARG A 563 -15.00 11.02 17.28
N GLU A 564 -14.72 10.01 16.45
CA GLU A 564 -13.40 9.41 16.36
C GLU A 564 -12.35 10.40 15.85
N SER A 565 -12.70 11.27 14.89
CA SER A 565 -11.78 12.28 14.36
C SER A 565 -11.38 13.31 15.42
N LEU A 566 -12.36 13.81 16.22
CA LEU A 566 -12.10 14.72 17.33
C LEU A 566 -11.26 14.08 18.44
N THR A 567 -11.55 12.81 18.76
CA THR A 567 -10.78 12.04 19.74
C THR A 567 -9.34 11.87 19.26
N ALA A 568 -9.15 11.48 17.99
CA ALA A 568 -7.84 11.31 17.39
C ALA A 568 -7.06 12.64 17.34
N ALA A 569 -7.72 13.75 17.03
CA ALA A 569 -7.12 15.08 17.03
C ALA A 569 -6.65 15.48 18.42
N ARG A 570 -7.48 15.29 19.45
CA ARG A 570 -7.10 15.54 20.85
C ARG A 570 -5.89 14.70 21.27
N ASP A 571 -5.91 13.41 20.99
CA ASP A 571 -4.86 12.46 21.40
C ASP A 571 -3.54 12.73 20.64
N ALA A 572 -3.63 13.27 19.42
CA ALA A 572 -2.47 13.70 18.62
C ALA A 572 -1.99 15.14 18.94
N GLY A 573 -2.67 15.87 19.82
CA GLY A 573 -2.32 17.25 20.16
C GLY A 573 -2.62 18.26 19.04
N VAL A 574 -3.51 17.93 18.11
CA VAL A 574 -3.93 18.81 17.00
C VAL A 574 -4.83 19.92 17.53
N ARG A 575 -4.57 21.15 17.13
CA ARG A 575 -5.37 22.30 17.56
C ARG A 575 -6.68 22.35 16.79
N TRP A 576 -7.78 22.06 17.47
CA TRP A 576 -9.11 22.18 16.89
C TRP A 576 -9.60 23.63 16.87
N HIS A 577 -10.29 24.01 15.81
CA HIS A 577 -10.91 25.32 15.61
C HIS A 577 -12.28 25.18 14.94
N ARG A 578 -13.29 25.83 15.50
CA ARG A 578 -14.59 25.92 14.85
C ARG A 578 -14.54 26.94 13.74
N ALA A 579 -14.70 26.49 12.50
CA ALA A 579 -14.72 27.34 11.32
C ALA A 579 -15.98 28.23 11.28
N ARG A 580 -15.78 29.51 10.99
CA ARG A 580 -16.85 30.52 10.89
C ARG A 580 -16.61 31.41 9.66
N PRO A 581 -17.66 32.01 9.09
CA PRO A 581 -17.50 32.99 8.00
C PRO A 581 -16.51 34.08 8.38
N GLY A 582 -15.56 34.34 7.48
CA GLY A 582 -14.48 35.31 7.69
C GLY A 582 -13.22 34.78 8.33
N ASP A 583 -13.23 33.57 8.93
CA ASP A 583 -12.00 32.92 9.38
C ASP A 583 -11.06 32.70 8.20
N SER A 584 -9.80 33.09 8.37
CA SER A 584 -8.80 32.97 7.32
C SER A 584 -7.47 32.46 7.81
N LEU A 585 -6.76 31.78 6.92
CA LEU A 585 -5.42 31.22 7.14
C LEU A 585 -4.59 31.41 5.88
N VAL A 586 -3.34 31.83 6.04
CA VAL A 586 -2.38 31.89 4.92
C VAL A 586 -1.22 30.96 5.22
N VAL A 587 -0.91 30.08 4.26
CA VAL A 587 0.25 29.18 4.28
C VAL A 587 1.01 29.35 2.97
N ASP A 588 2.25 29.80 3.03
CA ASP A 588 3.13 30.00 1.87
C ASP A 588 2.50 30.83 0.73
N GLY A 589 1.70 31.84 1.08
CA GLY A 589 1.00 32.71 0.10
C GLY A 589 -0.34 32.10 -0.38
N VAL A 590 -0.70 30.89 -0.03
CA VAL A 590 -2.03 30.32 -0.28
C VAL A 590 -2.97 30.73 0.84
N ALA A 591 -3.99 31.52 0.52
CA ALA A 591 -4.98 32.00 1.47
C ALA A 591 -6.24 31.13 1.43
N VAL A 592 -6.67 30.64 2.58
CA VAL A 592 -7.95 29.95 2.78
C VAL A 592 -8.87 30.90 3.55
N THR A 593 -10.09 31.09 3.07
CA THR A 593 -11.11 31.90 3.74
C THR A 593 -12.40 31.08 3.82
N VAL A 594 -12.94 30.95 5.00
CA VAL A 594 -14.23 30.29 5.23
C VAL A 594 -15.36 31.22 4.86
N LEU A 595 -16.32 30.77 4.06
CA LEU A 595 -17.49 31.54 3.64
C LEU A 595 -18.75 31.10 4.42
N ALA A 596 -18.87 29.82 4.71
CA ALA A 596 -19.96 29.19 5.43
C ALA A 596 -19.41 27.99 6.25
N PRO A 597 -20.16 27.48 7.25
CA PRO A 597 -21.49 27.90 7.68
C PRO A 597 -21.45 28.94 8.83
N ASP A 598 -22.50 29.74 8.94
CA ASP A 598 -22.70 30.59 10.12
C ASP A 598 -23.23 29.79 11.31
N SER A 599 -22.88 30.20 12.51
CA SER A 599 -23.26 29.49 13.74
C SER A 599 -24.75 29.51 14.02
N ALA A 600 -25.44 30.60 13.66
CA ALA A 600 -26.89 30.70 13.82
C ALA A 600 -27.62 29.86 12.76
N TRP A 601 -27.08 29.78 11.56
CA TRP A 601 -27.57 28.91 10.50
C TRP A 601 -27.48 27.43 10.91
N ILE A 602 -26.30 26.95 11.34
CA ILE A 602 -26.12 25.56 11.78
C ILE A 602 -27.15 25.14 12.85
N SER A 603 -27.48 26.03 13.78
CA SER A 603 -28.39 25.72 14.88
C SER A 603 -29.83 25.43 14.44
N GLN A 604 -30.18 25.74 13.19
CA GLN A 604 -31.50 25.60 12.60
C GLN A 604 -31.56 24.43 11.59
N LEU A 605 -30.42 23.76 11.34
CA LEU A 605 -30.33 22.73 10.32
C LEU A 605 -30.54 21.33 10.91
N ASP A 606 -31.38 20.54 10.24
CA ASP A 606 -31.55 19.11 10.52
C ASP A 606 -30.63 18.23 9.64
N ALA A 607 -30.05 18.79 8.56
CA ALA A 607 -29.25 18.07 7.59
C ALA A 607 -27.77 18.54 7.62
N PRO A 608 -26.81 17.61 7.82
CA PRO A 608 -25.38 17.98 7.90
C PRO A 608 -24.80 18.54 6.60
N ASN A 609 -25.34 18.21 5.43
CA ASN A 609 -24.87 18.71 4.13
C ASN A 609 -24.96 20.24 4.04
N GLU A 610 -26.07 20.81 4.49
CA GLU A 610 -26.31 22.25 4.51
C GLU A 610 -25.48 23.00 5.57
N ALA A 611 -24.66 22.28 6.34
CA ALA A 611 -23.70 22.84 7.28
C ALA A 611 -22.26 22.58 6.82
N SER A 612 -22.02 22.49 5.52
CA SER A 612 -20.71 22.27 4.95
C SER A 612 -19.78 23.46 5.15
N VAL A 613 -18.51 23.22 5.51
CA VAL A 613 -17.51 24.29 5.49
C VAL A 613 -17.21 24.63 4.03
N VAL A 614 -17.79 25.71 3.56
CA VAL A 614 -17.50 26.28 2.23
C VAL A 614 -16.31 27.23 2.34
N ALA A 615 -15.31 27.01 1.51
CA ALA A 615 -14.09 27.78 1.57
C ALA A 615 -13.62 28.27 0.20
N PHE A 616 -13.13 29.52 0.16
CA PHE A 616 -12.26 30.00 -0.90
C PHE A 616 -10.82 29.63 -0.58
N VAL A 617 -10.12 29.08 -1.59
CA VAL A 617 -8.66 28.97 -1.59
C VAL A 617 -8.14 29.88 -2.70
N ARG A 618 -7.22 30.79 -2.38
CA ARG A 618 -6.69 31.77 -3.32
C ARG A 618 -5.17 31.75 -3.35
N TYR A 619 -4.63 31.76 -4.56
CA TYR A 619 -3.21 32.01 -4.79
C TYR A 619 -3.04 32.99 -5.95
N GLY A 620 -2.42 34.14 -5.68
CA GLY A 620 -2.36 35.26 -6.65
C GLY A 620 -3.76 35.71 -7.07
N ALA A 621 -4.02 35.65 -8.38
CA ALA A 621 -5.31 36.00 -8.98
C ALA A 621 -6.28 34.80 -9.08
N VAL A 622 -5.78 33.56 -8.96
CA VAL A 622 -6.58 32.34 -9.14
C VAL A 622 -7.36 32.00 -7.88
N ARG A 623 -8.64 31.68 -8.06
CA ARG A 623 -9.60 31.39 -7.00
C ARG A 623 -10.21 30.02 -7.17
N PHE A 624 -10.18 29.22 -6.12
CA PHE A 624 -10.83 27.91 -6.00
C PHE A 624 -11.97 28.04 -4.99
N LEU A 625 -13.16 27.56 -5.34
CA LEU A 625 -14.30 27.46 -4.45
C LEU A 625 -14.59 26.00 -4.13
N LEU A 626 -14.51 25.64 -2.85
CA LEU A 626 -14.77 24.31 -2.35
C LEU A 626 -16.11 24.31 -1.60
N MET A 627 -17.08 23.53 -2.10
CA MET A 627 -18.45 23.54 -1.62
C MET A 627 -18.74 22.47 -0.56
N GLY A 628 -17.83 21.50 -0.33
CA GLY A 628 -18.24 20.31 0.40
C GLY A 628 -19.46 19.67 -0.24
N ASP A 629 -20.46 19.35 0.57
CA ASP A 629 -21.76 18.86 0.09
C ASP A 629 -22.90 19.87 0.26
N ALA A 630 -22.54 21.16 0.24
CA ALA A 630 -23.50 22.25 0.26
C ALA A 630 -24.60 22.05 -0.79
N GLU A 631 -25.84 22.23 -0.37
CA GLU A 631 -27.04 22.10 -1.18
C GLU A 631 -27.68 23.47 -1.43
N ARG A 632 -28.90 23.49 -1.96
CA ARG A 632 -29.58 24.73 -2.38
C ARG A 632 -29.73 25.76 -1.28
N GLY A 633 -30.00 25.33 -0.04
CA GLY A 633 -30.18 26.24 1.09
C GLY A 633 -28.88 26.99 1.40
N GLU A 634 -27.76 26.30 1.44
CA GLU A 634 -26.47 26.90 1.69
C GLU A 634 -26.00 27.74 0.49
N GLU A 635 -26.26 27.32 -0.74
CA GLU A 635 -26.00 28.12 -1.94
C GLU A 635 -26.77 29.43 -1.91
N GLN A 636 -28.05 29.42 -1.51
CA GLN A 636 -28.87 30.62 -1.37
C GLN A 636 -28.33 31.54 -0.26
N TRP A 637 -27.98 30.95 0.89
CA TRP A 637 -27.36 31.71 1.99
C TRP A 637 -26.07 32.39 1.53
N LEU A 638 -25.22 31.71 0.77
CA LEU A 638 -23.98 32.28 0.22
C LEU A 638 -24.24 33.42 -0.74
N LEU A 639 -25.26 33.34 -1.61
CA LEU A 639 -25.67 34.38 -2.52
C LEU A 639 -26.14 35.64 -1.78
N GLU A 640 -26.75 35.49 -0.62
CA GLU A 640 -27.29 36.59 0.18
C GLU A 640 -26.22 37.24 1.08
N HIS A 641 -25.18 36.52 1.49
CA HIS A 641 -24.24 36.92 2.53
C HIS A 641 -22.79 37.08 2.06
N THR A 642 -22.50 36.83 0.78
CA THR A 642 -21.15 36.93 0.23
C THR A 642 -21.10 37.95 -0.92
N ASP A 643 -20.20 38.91 -0.84
CA ASP A 643 -20.09 39.99 -1.84
C ASP A 643 -19.74 39.47 -3.25
N SER A 644 -18.98 38.41 -3.34
CA SER A 644 -18.59 37.79 -4.61
C SER A 644 -18.23 36.32 -4.45
N LEU A 645 -18.92 35.45 -5.19
CA LEU A 645 -18.66 34.02 -5.29
C LEU A 645 -17.81 33.65 -6.50
N ARG A 646 -17.35 34.61 -7.29
CA ARG A 646 -16.61 34.34 -8.52
C ARG A 646 -15.35 33.53 -8.25
N ALA A 647 -15.25 32.37 -8.93
CA ALA A 647 -14.13 31.45 -8.82
C ALA A 647 -13.73 30.91 -10.19
N ASP A 648 -12.44 30.67 -10.40
CA ASP A 648 -11.92 30.07 -11.64
C ASP A 648 -12.13 28.55 -11.64
N VAL A 649 -11.97 27.90 -10.47
CA VAL A 649 -12.12 26.48 -10.25
C VAL A 649 -13.20 26.25 -9.19
N LEU A 650 -14.20 25.44 -9.52
CA LEU A 650 -15.27 25.05 -8.62
C LEU A 650 -15.17 23.55 -8.32
N LYS A 651 -15.04 23.17 -7.04
CA LYS A 651 -15.44 21.84 -6.59
C LYS A 651 -16.95 21.84 -6.47
N VAL A 652 -17.59 21.06 -7.32
CA VAL A 652 -19.05 20.98 -7.41
C VAL A 652 -19.63 20.43 -6.11
N GLY A 653 -20.67 21.08 -5.58
CA GLY A 653 -21.33 20.66 -4.33
C GLY A 653 -21.95 19.27 -4.44
N HIS A 654 -21.95 18.52 -3.34
CA HIS A 654 -22.60 17.25 -3.15
C HIS A 654 -22.42 16.27 -4.31
N HIS A 655 -21.17 16.12 -4.78
CA HIS A 655 -20.75 15.21 -5.86
C HIS A 655 -21.53 15.40 -7.18
N GLY A 656 -22.12 16.58 -7.39
CA GLY A 656 -23.01 16.85 -8.53
C GLY A 656 -24.44 16.32 -8.34
N SER A 657 -24.94 16.23 -7.11
CA SER A 657 -26.34 15.93 -6.81
C SER A 657 -27.29 16.93 -7.46
N SER A 658 -28.49 16.49 -7.80
CA SER A 658 -29.57 17.38 -8.27
C SER A 658 -30.07 18.37 -7.20
N THR A 659 -29.66 18.21 -5.95
CA THR A 659 -29.95 19.12 -4.83
C THR A 659 -29.00 20.30 -4.74
N SER A 660 -27.90 20.30 -5.48
CA SER A 660 -26.85 21.33 -5.49
C SER A 660 -26.68 21.98 -6.88
N SER A 661 -25.78 22.94 -6.96
CA SER A 661 -25.37 23.61 -8.21
C SER A 661 -26.51 24.28 -8.95
N THR A 662 -27.27 25.12 -8.20
CA THR A 662 -28.38 25.88 -8.75
C THR A 662 -27.91 26.87 -9.84
N ILE A 663 -28.83 27.20 -10.74
CA ILE A 663 -28.54 28.09 -11.87
C ILE A 663 -28.04 29.44 -11.35
N ALA A 664 -28.68 30.02 -10.35
CA ALA A 664 -28.32 31.32 -9.75
C ALA A 664 -26.92 31.28 -9.12
N PHE A 665 -26.59 30.18 -8.44
CA PHE A 665 -25.26 29.97 -7.85
C PHE A 665 -24.19 29.86 -8.94
N LEU A 666 -24.40 29.02 -9.95
CA LEU A 666 -23.44 28.83 -11.05
C LEU A 666 -23.23 30.15 -11.86
N ASP A 667 -24.26 30.98 -11.98
CA ASP A 667 -24.17 32.32 -12.62
C ASP A 667 -23.34 33.31 -11.78
N ALA A 668 -23.37 33.21 -10.47
CA ALA A 668 -22.56 33.99 -9.55
C ALA A 668 -21.09 33.50 -9.51
N VAL A 669 -20.86 32.21 -9.57
CA VAL A 669 -19.50 31.62 -9.52
C VAL A 669 -18.77 31.75 -10.85
N THR A 670 -19.45 31.56 -11.97
CA THR A 670 -18.89 31.56 -13.34
C THR A 670 -17.60 30.75 -13.51
N PRO A 671 -17.60 29.47 -13.14
CA PRO A 671 -16.37 28.67 -13.13
C PRO A 671 -15.86 28.42 -14.55
N ARG A 672 -14.52 28.42 -14.72
CA ARG A 672 -13.85 27.96 -15.95
C ARG A 672 -13.65 26.43 -15.92
N LEU A 673 -13.36 25.90 -14.73
CA LEU A 673 -13.14 24.49 -14.46
C LEU A 673 -14.06 24.05 -13.32
N ALA A 674 -14.84 23.01 -13.55
CA ALA A 674 -15.69 22.36 -12.55
C ALA A 674 -15.16 20.95 -12.29
N LEU A 675 -14.87 20.66 -11.04
CA LEU A 675 -14.33 19.38 -10.59
C LEU A 675 -15.40 18.61 -9.81
N VAL A 676 -15.66 17.40 -10.22
CA VAL A 676 -16.66 16.52 -9.58
C VAL A 676 -15.94 15.33 -8.96
N SER A 677 -15.90 15.30 -7.63
CA SER A 677 -15.44 14.11 -6.89
C SER A 677 -16.58 13.11 -6.81
N VAL A 678 -16.44 11.95 -7.44
CA VAL A 678 -17.52 10.96 -7.54
C VAL A 678 -16.95 9.58 -7.79
N GLY A 679 -17.56 8.57 -7.19
CA GLY A 679 -17.15 7.17 -7.37
C GLY A 679 -17.68 6.56 -8.66
N ALA A 680 -16.84 5.80 -9.35
CA ALA A 680 -17.27 5.04 -10.52
C ALA A 680 -18.36 4.02 -10.12
N GLY A 681 -19.48 4.04 -10.84
CA GLY A 681 -20.62 3.15 -10.59
C GLY A 681 -21.30 3.42 -9.25
N ASN A 682 -21.34 4.69 -8.77
CA ASN A 682 -22.03 5.04 -7.54
C ASN A 682 -23.56 4.79 -7.65
N SER A 683 -24.18 4.39 -6.52
CA SER A 683 -25.61 4.09 -6.46
C SER A 683 -26.52 5.32 -6.36
N TYR A 684 -25.92 6.51 -6.21
CA TYR A 684 -26.67 7.76 -5.99
C TYR A 684 -27.10 8.43 -7.31
N GLY A 685 -26.56 7.96 -8.45
CA GLY A 685 -26.81 8.57 -9.74
C GLY A 685 -26.09 9.91 -9.94
N HIS A 686 -25.01 10.14 -9.18
CA HIS A 686 -24.17 11.33 -9.30
C HIS A 686 -23.08 11.16 -10.36
N PRO A 687 -22.67 12.27 -11.03
CA PRO A 687 -23.36 13.56 -11.06
C PRO A 687 -24.65 13.48 -11.87
N SER A 688 -25.66 14.27 -11.45
CA SER A 688 -26.96 14.33 -12.13
C SER A 688 -26.84 14.96 -13.52
N ALA A 689 -27.67 14.51 -14.45
CA ALA A 689 -27.67 15.04 -15.81
C ALA A 689 -27.96 16.57 -15.85
N ASN A 690 -28.82 17.04 -14.96
CA ASN A 690 -29.20 18.46 -14.88
C ASN A 690 -27.99 19.33 -14.46
N VAL A 691 -27.20 18.92 -13.48
CA VAL A 691 -25.99 19.66 -13.07
C VAL A 691 -24.96 19.65 -14.16
N MET A 692 -24.77 18.52 -14.85
CA MET A 692 -23.85 18.41 -15.98
C MET A 692 -24.25 19.35 -17.13
N LEU A 693 -25.55 19.42 -17.43
CA LEU A 693 -26.07 20.30 -18.46
C LEU A 693 -25.89 21.79 -18.07
N ALA A 694 -26.23 22.15 -16.84
CA ALA A 694 -26.09 23.50 -16.33
C ALA A 694 -24.64 24.03 -16.37
N LEU A 695 -23.67 23.17 -16.07
CA LEU A 695 -22.23 23.48 -16.19
C LEU A 695 -21.81 23.62 -17.66
N ALA A 696 -22.28 22.72 -18.54
CA ALA A 696 -21.97 22.77 -19.96
C ALA A 696 -22.53 24.04 -20.64
N GLU A 697 -23.74 24.46 -20.32
CA GLU A 697 -24.38 25.69 -20.79
C GLU A 697 -23.53 26.92 -20.45
N ARG A 698 -22.83 26.90 -19.31
CA ARG A 698 -21.89 27.96 -18.85
C ARG A 698 -20.48 27.79 -19.39
N ARG A 699 -20.27 26.83 -20.29
CA ARG A 699 -18.98 26.53 -20.90
C ARG A 699 -17.89 26.20 -19.87
N ALA A 700 -18.24 25.69 -18.69
CA ALA A 700 -17.28 25.18 -17.74
C ALA A 700 -16.71 23.85 -18.28
N LEU A 701 -15.41 23.69 -18.25
CA LEU A 701 -14.78 22.40 -18.44
C LEU A 701 -15.09 21.53 -17.22
N VAL A 702 -15.63 20.34 -17.42
CA VAL A 702 -15.97 19.44 -16.32
C VAL A 702 -15.04 18.23 -16.33
N LEU A 703 -14.33 18.03 -15.22
CA LEU A 703 -13.51 16.83 -14.97
C LEU A 703 -14.07 16.05 -13.77
N ARG A 704 -13.98 14.74 -13.83
CA ARG A 704 -14.63 13.83 -12.89
C ARG A 704 -13.66 12.73 -12.42
N THR A 705 -13.59 12.50 -11.10
CA THR A 705 -12.69 11.46 -10.55
C THR A 705 -13.04 10.04 -10.96
N ASP A 706 -14.29 9.75 -11.29
CA ASP A 706 -14.71 8.41 -11.76
C ASP A 706 -14.23 8.07 -13.19
N ARG A 707 -13.76 9.07 -13.96
CA ARG A 707 -13.25 8.93 -15.31
C ARG A 707 -11.75 9.13 -15.39
N GLU A 708 -11.27 10.26 -14.81
CA GLU A 708 -9.88 10.71 -14.88
C GLU A 708 -9.02 10.17 -13.72
N GLY A 709 -9.64 9.55 -12.68
CA GLY A 709 -8.93 9.24 -11.44
C GLY A 709 -8.59 10.49 -10.64
N THR A 710 -7.41 10.55 -10.03
CA THR A 710 -6.97 11.75 -9.32
C THR A 710 -6.64 12.87 -10.31
N ILE A 711 -7.26 14.03 -10.13
CA ILE A 711 -7.08 15.23 -10.97
C ILE A 711 -6.13 16.17 -10.27
N VAL A 712 -5.15 16.71 -10.99
CA VAL A 712 -4.21 17.71 -10.46
C VAL A 712 -4.33 19.01 -11.25
N VAL A 713 -4.52 20.11 -10.54
CA VAL A 713 -4.59 21.46 -11.09
C VAL A 713 -3.40 22.25 -10.58
N HIS A 714 -2.58 22.77 -11.48
CA HIS A 714 -1.42 23.59 -11.18
C HIS A 714 -1.72 25.07 -11.41
N THR A 715 -1.15 25.94 -10.60
CA THR A 715 -1.20 27.39 -10.81
C THR A 715 0.05 28.10 -10.29
N ASP A 716 0.54 29.03 -11.10
CA ASP A 716 1.56 30.00 -10.72
C ASP A 716 0.96 31.27 -10.06
N GLY A 717 -0.36 31.31 -9.85
CA GLY A 717 -1.11 32.43 -9.33
C GLY A 717 -1.71 33.34 -10.43
N SER A 718 -1.43 33.07 -11.71
CA SER A 718 -1.96 33.81 -12.84
C SER A 718 -2.61 32.93 -13.89
N SER A 719 -2.11 31.74 -14.07
CA SER A 719 -2.56 30.73 -15.04
C SER A 719 -3.04 29.47 -14.34
N ILE A 720 -3.78 28.63 -15.07
CA ILE A 720 -4.27 27.32 -14.61
C ILE A 720 -3.88 26.29 -15.64
N GLU A 721 -3.21 25.24 -15.18
CA GLU A 721 -2.89 24.06 -15.97
C GLU A 721 -3.49 22.82 -15.31
N VAL A 722 -3.94 21.87 -16.12
CA VAL A 722 -4.45 20.60 -15.63
C VAL A 722 -3.50 19.49 -16.05
N GLU A 723 -3.23 18.56 -15.15
CA GLU A 723 -2.45 17.36 -15.43
C GLU A 723 -3.38 16.14 -15.49
N GLU A 724 -3.39 15.48 -16.65
CA GLU A 724 -4.15 14.28 -16.92
C GLU A 724 -3.21 13.21 -17.47
N GLU A 725 -3.14 12.03 -16.83
CA GLU A 725 -2.27 10.89 -17.19
C GLU A 725 -0.78 11.25 -17.39
N GLY A 726 -0.31 12.37 -16.78
CA GLY A 726 1.07 12.85 -16.88
C GLY A 726 1.30 13.90 -17.96
N ASP A 727 0.29 14.20 -18.78
CA ASP A 727 0.33 15.32 -19.73
C ASP A 727 -0.29 16.58 -19.11
N ARG A 728 0.41 17.72 -19.21
CA ARG A 728 -0.06 19.02 -18.74
C ARG A 728 -0.57 19.85 -19.90
N TRP A 729 -1.73 20.47 -19.72
CA TRP A 729 -2.30 21.39 -20.68
C TRP A 729 -2.91 22.63 -19.99
N ALA A 730 -2.73 23.78 -20.62
CA ALA A 730 -3.21 25.05 -20.08
C ALA A 730 -4.71 25.24 -20.35
N LEU A 731 -5.44 25.72 -19.35
CA LEU A 731 -6.83 26.11 -19.52
C LEU A 731 -6.84 27.42 -20.32
N SER A 732 -7.41 27.41 -21.55
CA SER A 732 -7.43 28.56 -22.41
C SER A 732 -8.10 29.77 -21.71
N THR A 733 -7.50 30.95 -21.81
CA THR A 733 -8.14 32.18 -21.37
C THR A 733 -9.44 32.39 -22.16
N ARG A 734 -10.56 32.68 -21.49
CA ARG A 734 -11.77 33.15 -22.18
C ARG A 734 -11.43 34.45 -22.93
N HIS A 735 -11.55 34.44 -24.24
CA HIS A 735 -11.61 35.67 -25.03
C HIS A 735 -12.99 36.24 -24.93
#